data_e625358f0fb0992d9bd7befed9500d32
#
_entry.id   e625358f0fb0992d9bd7befed9500d32
#
_cell.length_a   1.000
_cell.length_b   1.000
_cell.length_c   1.000
_cell.angle_alpha   90.00
_cell.angle_beta   90.00
_cell.angle_gamma   90.00
#
_symmetry.space_group_name_H-M   'P 1'
#
loop_
_entity.id
_entity.type
_entity.pdbx_description
1 polymer ?
#
loop_
_entity_poly.entity_id
_entity_poly.type
_entity_poly.pdbx_seq_one_letter_code
_entity_poly.pdbx_strand_id
1 'polypeptide(L)'
;LAAADGDTRTDWIDLIAPSPSDELTSALLALRDERKGLFKEAKDDFDPAERVAALRTYLAAKGVDGFIVPRADEHQGENVPARAERLAWLTGFTGSAGAAVVLGDKAAVFIDGRYTIQVRQQVNRDLFEYRHLVDEPVVGWLHDNLKTGQKMAYDPWLHTVQQAAHLRSACEGVGAELVAIDTNPIDALWHAQPAMPLGPVRPHPIEYAGKSTADKRVQIADALSRISCDSAILSAPDSIAWLLNIRGADVPQTPLALGYAIINGDASVELFIDDRKVAPETVNWLKGEASLRAPGELSAALKAMGNQSVRLDEATASDWLRMQLSTAGATVRVGRDPIALPKACKNDVELEGSRKAHKRDGEKIIRYFKWLDEAAADGSIDERVAADKLLSLRAEDPLFRDSSFETIPGSGPNGALCHYRNTPESNRNLTPGEIFLIDSGGQYVDGTTDITRTTVIGDPSQEHRDRFTRVLKGHIALARAIFPVGTTGQQLDTLARMPLWEVGLDFDHGTGHGVGSYLGVHEGPQRISKAANKIALKPGMILSNEPGFYKEGEYGIRIENLIAVTEIDGPVGADRKMLGFETLTFSPIDRKLIDPELMNADELQWLNDYHAQVYALYADDLDEDHLEWLQKATAPIKKKRA
;
A
#
# COMPACT_ATOMS: atom_id res chain seq x y z
N LEU A 1 27.47 20.38 -0.60
CA LEU A 1 26.37 19.75 -1.33
C LEU A 1 26.82 18.57 -2.20
N ALA A 2 28.03 18.63 -2.77
CA ALA A 2 28.59 17.53 -3.59
C ALA A 2 29.21 16.38 -2.78
N ALA A 3 29.15 16.41 -1.45
CA ALA A 3 29.67 15.37 -0.56
C ALA A 3 28.59 14.68 0.28
N ALA A 4 27.32 14.96 -0.01
CA ALA A 4 26.21 14.21 0.58
C ALA A 4 25.84 13.11 -0.40
N ASP A 5 26.55 12.00 -0.37
CA ASP A 5 26.16 10.76 -1.02
C ASP A 5 24.76 10.37 -0.60
N GLY A 6 23.85 10.47 -1.51
CA GLY A 6 22.64 9.65 -1.66
C GLY A 6 21.56 9.67 -0.59
N ASP A 7 21.74 10.19 0.62
CA ASP A 7 20.96 9.73 1.76
C ASP A 7 20.40 10.81 2.71
N THR A 8 20.34 12.05 2.28
CA THR A 8 19.93 13.17 3.17
C THR A 8 18.56 13.77 2.85
N ARG A 9 17.68 13.02 2.21
CA ARG A 9 16.38 13.56 1.78
C ARG A 9 15.48 13.99 2.95
N THR A 10 15.55 13.28 4.06
CA THR A 10 14.79 13.60 5.27
C THR A 10 15.40 14.77 6.03
N ASP A 11 16.72 14.89 6.03
CA ASP A 11 17.40 16.02 6.65
C ASP A 11 17.12 17.36 5.95
N TRP A 12 16.80 17.31 4.67
CA TRP A 12 16.42 18.49 3.88
C TRP A 12 15.05 19.04 4.24
N ILE A 13 14.08 18.14 4.46
CA ILE A 13 12.70 18.54 4.81
C ILE A 13 12.68 19.19 6.19
N ASP A 14 13.52 18.74 7.11
CA ASP A 14 13.64 19.31 8.45
C ASP A 14 14.46 20.60 8.51
N LEU A 15 15.31 20.87 7.50
CA LEU A 15 16.08 22.10 7.34
C LEU A 15 15.31 23.21 6.61
N ILE A 16 14.22 22.84 5.93
CA ILE A 16 13.40 23.78 5.17
C ILE A 16 12.45 24.49 6.11
N ALA A 17 12.52 25.83 6.11
CA ALA A 17 11.68 26.72 6.89
C ALA A 17 10.17 26.40 6.76
N PRO A 18 9.33 26.76 7.72
CA PRO A 18 7.91 26.40 7.81
C PRO A 18 7.01 26.92 6.68
N SER A 19 7.57 27.55 5.67
CA SER A 19 6.86 27.91 4.42
C SER A 19 7.88 27.93 3.28
N PRO A 20 8.00 26.84 2.49
CA PRO A 20 8.89 26.84 1.34
C PRO A 20 8.41 27.88 0.31
N SER A 21 9.35 28.67 -0.23
CA SER A 21 9.08 29.53 -1.37
C SER A 21 8.81 28.69 -2.63
N ASP A 22 8.14 29.26 -3.64
CA ASP A 22 7.95 28.59 -4.94
C ASP A 22 9.26 28.11 -5.57
N GLU A 23 10.37 28.84 -5.35
CA GLU A 23 11.72 28.42 -5.77
C GLU A 23 12.18 27.14 -5.07
N LEU A 24 11.91 27.00 -3.78
CA LEU A 24 12.31 25.84 -3.01
C LEU A 24 11.45 24.63 -3.35
N THR A 25 10.16 24.81 -3.54
CA THR A 25 9.23 23.78 -4.04
C THR A 25 9.68 23.29 -5.42
N SER A 26 10.02 24.21 -6.33
CA SER A 26 10.55 23.88 -7.66
C SER A 26 11.89 23.14 -7.59
N ALA A 27 12.78 23.53 -6.67
CA ALA A 27 14.05 22.84 -6.46
C ALA A 27 13.87 21.42 -5.91
N LEU A 28 12.90 21.19 -5.02
CA LEU A 28 12.55 19.85 -4.50
C LEU A 28 11.96 18.96 -5.59
N LEU A 29 11.10 19.52 -6.44
CA LEU A 29 10.53 18.80 -7.58
C LEU A 29 11.62 18.46 -8.61
N ALA A 30 12.55 19.39 -8.89
CA ALA A 30 13.70 19.14 -9.77
C ALA A 30 14.64 18.05 -9.22
N LEU A 31 14.94 18.06 -7.92
CA LEU A 31 15.73 17.01 -7.25
C LEU A 31 15.03 15.64 -7.28
N ARG A 32 13.71 15.61 -7.16
CA ARG A 32 12.92 14.39 -7.34
C ARG A 32 13.07 13.83 -8.77
N ASP A 33 13.00 14.69 -9.77
CA ASP A 33 13.10 14.30 -11.18
C ASP A 33 14.55 13.94 -11.57
N GLU A 34 15.54 14.61 -11.02
CA GLU A 34 16.95 14.25 -11.13
C GLU A 34 17.20 12.86 -10.52
N ARG A 35 16.61 12.56 -9.34
CA ARG A 35 16.68 11.24 -8.72
C ARG A 35 15.94 10.17 -9.52
N LYS A 36 14.75 10.49 -10.10
CA LYS A 36 14.07 9.61 -11.08
C LYS A 36 14.92 9.39 -12.32
N GLY A 37 15.70 10.40 -12.76
CA GLY A 37 16.69 10.28 -13.83
C GLY A 37 17.86 9.36 -13.47
N LEU A 38 18.41 9.47 -12.28
CA LEU A 38 19.48 8.59 -11.78
C LEU A 38 19.03 7.13 -11.72
N PHE A 39 17.76 6.85 -11.39
CA PHE A 39 17.17 5.50 -11.51
C PHE A 39 17.03 5.03 -12.98
N LYS A 40 16.93 5.97 -13.94
CA LYS A 40 16.93 5.64 -15.38
C LYS A 40 18.33 5.31 -15.90
N GLU A 41 19.36 5.97 -15.39
CA GLU A 41 20.76 5.76 -15.82
C GLU A 41 21.37 4.45 -15.32
N ALA A 42 20.82 3.87 -14.25
CA ALA A 42 21.21 2.55 -13.74
C ALA A 42 20.50 1.38 -14.45
N LYS A 43 19.85 1.59 -15.59
CA LYS A 43 19.42 0.46 -16.43
C LYS A 43 20.67 -0.22 -16.98
N ASP A 44 20.93 -1.44 -16.50
CA ASP A 44 21.76 -2.36 -17.27
C ASP A 44 21.23 -2.36 -18.70
N ASP A 45 22.08 -2.12 -19.69
CA ASP A 45 21.72 -2.08 -21.14
C ASP A 45 21.23 -3.45 -21.67
N PHE A 46 21.02 -4.45 -20.81
CA PHE A 46 20.59 -5.78 -21.17
C PHE A 46 19.08 -5.85 -21.46
N ASP A 47 18.75 -6.38 -22.64
CA ASP A 47 17.39 -6.77 -23.02
C ASP A 47 16.84 -7.87 -22.06
N PRO A 48 15.54 -7.86 -21.70
CA PRO A 48 14.90 -8.96 -20.97
C PRO A 48 15.18 -10.37 -21.53
N ALA A 49 15.32 -10.53 -22.84
CA ALA A 49 15.69 -11.80 -23.46
C ALA A 49 17.07 -12.28 -23.03
N GLU A 50 18.05 -11.38 -22.97
CA GLU A 50 19.41 -11.69 -22.54
C GLU A 50 19.45 -12.02 -21.05
N ARG A 51 18.66 -11.32 -20.22
CA ARG A 51 18.53 -11.61 -18.77
C ARG A 51 17.94 -12.99 -18.52
N VAL A 52 16.87 -13.37 -19.23
CA VAL A 52 16.28 -14.71 -19.16
C VAL A 52 17.27 -15.78 -19.60
N ALA A 53 18.03 -15.55 -20.68
CA ALA A 53 19.05 -16.48 -21.17
C ALA A 53 20.21 -16.64 -20.17
N ALA A 54 20.68 -15.53 -19.57
CA ALA A 54 21.71 -15.54 -18.54
C ALA A 54 21.23 -16.30 -17.29
N LEU A 55 19.97 -16.05 -16.85
CA LEU A 55 19.37 -16.78 -15.73
C LEU A 55 19.32 -18.29 -16.00
N ARG A 56 18.84 -18.72 -17.16
CA ARG A 56 18.82 -20.14 -17.56
C ARG A 56 20.20 -20.78 -17.53
N THR A 57 21.21 -20.06 -18.03
CA THR A 57 22.61 -20.51 -18.00
C THR A 57 23.12 -20.68 -16.57
N TYR A 58 22.82 -19.71 -15.70
CA TYR A 58 23.20 -19.77 -14.28
C TYR A 58 22.53 -20.95 -13.57
N LEU A 59 21.21 -21.15 -13.79
CA LEU A 59 20.45 -22.25 -13.18
C LEU A 59 20.99 -23.63 -13.61
N ALA A 60 21.27 -23.82 -14.90
CA ALA A 60 21.86 -25.05 -15.43
C ALA A 60 23.22 -25.35 -14.80
N ALA A 61 24.05 -24.32 -14.60
CA ALA A 61 25.35 -24.47 -13.92
C ALA A 61 25.20 -24.85 -12.43
N LYS A 62 24.08 -24.52 -11.80
CA LYS A 62 23.74 -24.91 -10.42
C LYS A 62 23.02 -26.25 -10.32
N GLY A 63 22.70 -26.90 -11.44
CA GLY A 63 21.99 -28.18 -11.49
C GLY A 63 20.51 -28.06 -11.04
N VAL A 64 19.86 -26.95 -11.31
CA VAL A 64 18.43 -26.72 -11.09
C VAL A 64 17.74 -26.37 -12.40
N ASP A 65 16.46 -26.75 -12.53
CA ASP A 65 15.71 -26.70 -13.79
C ASP A 65 14.87 -25.44 -13.95
N GLY A 66 14.66 -24.70 -12.85
CA GLY A 66 13.89 -23.48 -12.86
C GLY A 66 14.04 -22.64 -11.61
N PHE A 67 13.55 -21.40 -11.66
CA PHE A 67 13.59 -20.45 -10.57
C PHE A 67 12.33 -19.59 -10.50
N ILE A 68 11.89 -19.28 -9.28
CA ILE A 68 10.74 -18.41 -8.99
C ILE A 68 11.25 -17.06 -8.51
N VAL A 69 10.79 -15.98 -9.16
CA VAL A 69 11.12 -14.58 -8.83
C VAL A 69 9.85 -13.87 -8.37
N PRO A 70 9.60 -13.75 -7.08
CA PRO A 70 8.44 -13.02 -6.57
C PRO A 70 8.69 -11.50 -6.60
N ARG A 71 7.61 -10.74 -6.61
CA ARG A 71 7.62 -9.30 -6.30
C ARG A 71 7.60 -9.15 -4.78
N ALA A 72 8.76 -9.29 -4.17
CA ALA A 72 8.94 -9.23 -2.72
C ALA A 72 10.38 -8.84 -2.38
N ASP A 73 10.54 -8.26 -1.19
CA ASP A 73 11.80 -8.16 -0.48
C ASP A 73 11.87 -9.21 0.65
N GLU A 74 12.91 -9.17 1.42
CA GLU A 74 13.17 -10.06 2.57
C GLU A 74 12.18 -9.85 3.73
N HIS A 75 11.39 -8.75 3.69
CA HIS A 75 10.36 -8.39 4.65
C HIS A 75 8.93 -8.58 4.13
N GLN A 76 8.77 -9.01 2.87
CA GLN A 76 7.49 -9.21 2.19
C GLN A 76 6.67 -7.92 2.06
N GLY A 77 7.37 -6.77 1.92
CA GLY A 77 6.73 -5.46 1.73
C GLY A 77 6.02 -5.33 0.37
N GLU A 78 4.91 -4.64 0.32
CA GLU A 78 4.27 -4.28 -0.96
C GLU A 78 5.12 -3.24 -1.70
N ASN A 79 5.54 -2.19 -1.01
CA ASN A 79 6.56 -1.28 -1.51
C ASN A 79 7.93 -1.79 -1.08
N VAL A 80 8.82 -1.96 -2.05
CA VAL A 80 10.14 -2.50 -1.80
C VAL A 80 11.21 -1.47 -2.18
N PRO A 81 12.39 -1.52 -1.55
CA PRO A 81 13.50 -0.68 -1.98
C PRO A 81 13.96 -1.07 -3.39
N ALA A 82 14.58 -0.12 -4.11
CA ALA A 82 15.02 -0.31 -5.50
C ALA A 82 15.86 -1.57 -5.70
N ARG A 83 16.66 -1.96 -4.70
CA ARG A 83 17.45 -3.20 -4.69
C ARG A 83 16.59 -4.46 -4.86
N ALA A 84 15.37 -4.46 -4.36
CA ALA A 84 14.48 -5.62 -4.37
C ALA A 84 13.57 -5.70 -5.60
N GLU A 85 13.71 -4.79 -6.56
CA GLU A 85 12.97 -4.78 -7.83
C GLU A 85 13.41 -5.89 -8.81
N ARG A 86 13.66 -7.09 -8.29
CA ARG A 86 14.16 -8.25 -9.04
C ARG A 86 13.22 -8.68 -10.17
N LEU A 87 11.90 -8.65 -9.92
CA LEU A 87 10.89 -8.97 -10.93
C LEU A 87 10.92 -7.96 -12.08
N ALA A 88 10.98 -6.67 -11.76
CA ALA A 88 11.05 -5.61 -12.74
C ALA A 88 12.36 -5.69 -13.55
N TRP A 89 13.49 -5.96 -12.89
CA TRP A 89 14.76 -6.19 -13.59
C TRP A 89 14.67 -7.34 -14.58
N LEU A 90 14.07 -8.47 -14.20
CA LEU A 90 14.01 -9.66 -15.09
C LEU A 90 13.03 -9.49 -16.24
N THR A 91 11.84 -8.89 -15.99
CA THR A 91 10.71 -8.94 -16.91
C THR A 91 10.34 -7.60 -17.55
N GLY A 92 10.79 -6.51 -16.96
CA GLY A 92 10.32 -5.14 -17.26
C GLY A 92 9.00 -4.75 -16.55
N PHE A 93 8.35 -5.67 -15.84
CA PHE A 93 7.09 -5.41 -15.14
C PHE A 93 7.30 -4.63 -13.84
N THR A 94 6.68 -3.46 -13.72
CA THR A 94 6.85 -2.53 -12.59
C THR A 94 5.66 -2.47 -11.63
N GLY A 95 4.68 -3.37 -11.75
CA GLY A 95 3.54 -3.44 -10.82
C GLY A 95 3.95 -3.87 -9.41
N SER A 96 3.13 -3.53 -8.40
CA SER A 96 3.43 -3.81 -6.99
C SER A 96 3.12 -5.25 -6.54
N ALA A 97 2.53 -6.07 -7.39
CA ALA A 97 2.23 -7.48 -7.09
C ALA A 97 2.45 -8.37 -8.30
N GLY A 98 3.08 -9.50 -8.11
CA GLY A 98 3.32 -10.48 -9.17
C GLY A 98 4.46 -11.45 -8.86
N ALA A 99 4.69 -12.35 -9.80
CA ALA A 99 5.83 -13.28 -9.78
C ALA A 99 6.20 -13.66 -11.21
N ALA A 100 7.44 -14.08 -11.42
CA ALA A 100 7.83 -14.80 -12.63
C ALA A 100 8.32 -16.18 -12.29
N VAL A 101 8.08 -17.13 -13.20
CA VAL A 101 8.67 -18.48 -13.17
C VAL A 101 9.42 -18.67 -14.45
N VAL A 102 10.70 -19.06 -14.34
CA VAL A 102 11.55 -19.37 -15.49
C VAL A 102 11.98 -20.83 -15.41
N LEU A 103 11.62 -21.60 -16.44
CA LEU A 103 12.13 -22.96 -16.70
C LEU A 103 13.13 -22.94 -17.87
N GLY A 104 13.75 -24.05 -18.15
CA GLY A 104 14.72 -24.19 -19.24
C GLY A 104 14.20 -23.77 -20.61
N ASP A 105 12.94 -24.07 -20.90
CA ASP A 105 12.29 -23.85 -22.20
C ASP A 105 11.10 -22.87 -22.15
N LYS A 106 10.58 -22.54 -20.98
CA LYS A 106 9.38 -21.70 -20.78
C LYS A 106 9.61 -20.63 -19.72
N ALA A 107 8.83 -19.56 -19.77
CA ALA A 107 8.70 -18.61 -18.69
C ALA A 107 7.29 -18.04 -18.63
N ALA A 108 6.83 -17.72 -17.43
CA ALA A 108 5.53 -17.09 -17.21
C ALA A 108 5.66 -15.95 -16.21
N VAL A 109 4.85 -14.89 -16.41
CA VAL A 109 4.64 -13.81 -15.46
C VAL A 109 3.21 -13.85 -14.93
N PHE A 110 3.07 -13.78 -13.62
CA PHE A 110 1.80 -13.85 -12.90
C PHE A 110 1.49 -12.49 -12.31
N ILE A 111 0.32 -11.94 -12.61
CA ILE A 111 -0.14 -10.64 -12.13
C ILE A 111 -1.58 -10.74 -11.61
N ASP A 112 -2.01 -9.84 -10.77
CA ASP A 112 -3.41 -9.77 -10.36
C ASP A 112 -4.24 -8.83 -11.24
N GLY A 113 -5.54 -8.74 -10.97
CA GLY A 113 -6.51 -8.01 -11.79
C GLY A 113 -6.19 -6.53 -12.01
N ARG A 114 -5.40 -5.91 -11.12
CA ARG A 114 -4.97 -4.51 -11.22
C ARG A 114 -4.02 -4.24 -12.40
N TYR A 115 -3.31 -5.26 -12.87
CA TYR A 115 -2.18 -5.14 -13.80
C TYR A 115 -2.39 -5.83 -15.15
N THR A 116 -3.60 -6.28 -15.47
CA THR A 116 -3.92 -7.02 -16.72
C THR A 116 -3.64 -6.21 -17.99
N ILE A 117 -3.76 -4.90 -17.93
CA ILE A 117 -3.44 -3.99 -19.05
C ILE A 117 -1.94 -3.69 -19.04
N GLN A 118 -1.37 -3.35 -17.88
CA GLN A 118 0.02 -2.92 -17.73
C GLN A 118 1.02 -4.01 -18.16
N VAL A 119 0.77 -5.27 -17.80
CA VAL A 119 1.65 -6.38 -18.20
C VAL A 119 1.78 -6.50 -19.73
N ARG A 120 0.69 -6.25 -20.48
CA ARG A 120 0.69 -6.27 -21.96
C ARG A 120 1.50 -5.14 -22.57
N GLN A 121 1.68 -4.04 -21.85
CA GLN A 121 2.44 -2.88 -22.31
C GLN A 121 3.94 -2.98 -21.95
N GLN A 122 4.27 -3.68 -20.87
CA GLN A 122 5.62 -3.68 -20.29
C GLN A 122 6.40 -4.96 -20.53
N VAL A 123 5.75 -6.11 -20.65
CA VAL A 123 6.40 -7.41 -20.73
C VAL A 123 6.33 -7.97 -22.14
N ASN A 124 7.43 -8.51 -22.62
CA ASN A 124 7.47 -9.14 -23.95
C ASN A 124 6.75 -10.50 -23.92
N ARG A 125 5.66 -10.60 -24.69
CA ARG A 125 4.82 -11.80 -24.79
C ARG A 125 5.55 -13.00 -25.43
N ASP A 126 6.55 -12.77 -26.24
CA ASP A 126 7.32 -13.85 -26.86
C ASP A 126 8.27 -14.53 -25.87
N LEU A 127 8.56 -13.88 -24.72
CA LEU A 127 9.41 -14.40 -23.66
C LEU A 127 8.62 -14.98 -22.50
N PHE A 128 7.46 -14.38 -22.15
CA PHE A 128 6.69 -14.74 -20.96
C PHE A 128 5.23 -14.99 -21.30
N GLU A 129 4.69 -16.12 -20.86
CA GLU A 129 3.24 -16.33 -20.79
C GLU A 129 2.65 -15.39 -19.73
N TYR A 130 1.51 -14.70 -20.04
CA TYR A 130 0.80 -13.93 -19.02
C TYR A 130 -0.21 -14.81 -18.32
N ARG A 131 -0.18 -14.82 -16.98
CA ARG A 131 -1.06 -15.62 -16.13
C ARG A 131 -1.68 -14.75 -15.05
N HIS A 132 -2.87 -15.11 -14.61
CA HIS A 132 -3.57 -14.43 -13.53
C HIS A 132 -3.20 -15.08 -12.19
N LEU A 133 -2.69 -14.27 -11.23
CA LEU A 133 -2.12 -14.77 -9.97
C LEU A 133 -3.14 -15.51 -9.09
N VAL A 134 -4.44 -15.17 -9.21
CA VAL A 134 -5.53 -15.77 -8.43
C VAL A 134 -6.20 -16.92 -9.19
N ASP A 135 -6.56 -16.71 -10.46
CA ASP A 135 -7.33 -17.68 -11.25
C ASP A 135 -6.44 -18.77 -11.87
N GLU A 136 -5.18 -18.44 -12.15
CA GLU A 136 -4.18 -19.34 -12.73
C GLU A 136 -2.89 -19.32 -11.87
N PRO A 137 -2.95 -19.72 -10.59
CA PRO A 137 -1.86 -19.51 -9.65
C PRO A 137 -0.57 -20.25 -10.04
N VAL A 138 0.57 -19.71 -9.56
CA VAL A 138 1.90 -20.29 -9.78
C VAL A 138 1.93 -21.80 -9.54
N VAL A 139 1.30 -22.29 -8.47
CA VAL A 139 1.27 -23.72 -8.11
C VAL A 139 0.58 -24.59 -9.17
N GLY A 140 -0.49 -24.08 -9.79
CA GLY A 140 -1.16 -24.77 -10.90
C GLY A 140 -0.28 -24.85 -12.15
N TRP A 141 0.36 -23.73 -12.51
CA TRP A 141 1.26 -23.69 -13.65
C TRP A 141 2.49 -24.60 -13.45
N LEU A 142 3.05 -24.67 -12.23
CA LEU A 142 4.14 -25.59 -11.90
C LEU A 142 3.71 -27.05 -12.07
N HIS A 143 2.50 -27.39 -11.59
CA HIS A 143 1.93 -28.73 -11.76
C HIS A 143 1.84 -29.14 -13.24
N ASP A 144 1.47 -28.23 -14.12
CA ASP A 144 1.27 -28.50 -15.56
C ASP A 144 2.58 -28.52 -16.37
N ASN A 145 3.64 -27.88 -15.87
CA ASN A 145 4.87 -27.67 -16.64
C ASN A 145 6.12 -28.34 -16.08
N LEU A 146 6.16 -28.72 -14.78
CA LEU A 146 7.25 -29.49 -14.22
C LEU A 146 7.14 -30.97 -14.56
N LYS A 147 8.31 -31.63 -14.62
CA LYS A 147 8.44 -33.08 -14.87
C LYS A 147 9.05 -33.76 -13.64
N THR A 148 8.73 -35.03 -13.47
CA THR A 148 9.31 -35.87 -12.44
C THR A 148 10.83 -35.82 -12.45
N GLY A 149 11.43 -35.61 -11.29
CA GLY A 149 12.86 -35.52 -11.08
C GLY A 149 13.49 -34.15 -11.32
N GLN A 150 12.72 -33.17 -11.79
CA GLN A 150 13.18 -31.78 -11.92
C GLN A 150 13.32 -31.09 -10.57
N LYS A 151 14.21 -30.10 -10.51
CA LYS A 151 14.50 -29.27 -9.34
C LYS A 151 14.09 -27.83 -9.59
N MET A 152 13.05 -27.38 -8.86
CA MET A 152 12.60 -25.99 -8.86
C MET A 152 13.27 -25.23 -7.74
N ALA A 153 14.09 -24.22 -8.07
CA ALA A 153 14.77 -23.40 -7.08
C ALA A 153 13.90 -22.22 -6.63
N TYR A 154 14.05 -21.84 -5.36
CA TYR A 154 13.46 -20.62 -4.80
C TYR A 154 14.42 -19.98 -3.79
N ASP A 155 14.29 -18.66 -3.62
CA ASP A 155 15.00 -17.94 -2.56
C ASP A 155 14.16 -17.97 -1.28
N PRO A 156 14.60 -18.62 -0.20
CA PRO A 156 13.84 -18.75 1.03
C PRO A 156 13.67 -17.42 1.79
N TRP A 157 14.44 -16.38 1.49
CA TRP A 157 14.25 -15.04 2.03
C TRP A 157 13.07 -14.31 1.41
N LEU A 158 12.78 -14.59 0.13
CA LEU A 158 11.79 -13.89 -0.66
C LEU A 158 10.43 -14.59 -0.72
N HIS A 159 10.28 -15.74 -0.09
CA HIS A 159 9.02 -16.48 -0.03
C HIS A 159 8.60 -16.66 1.42
N THR A 160 7.31 -16.42 1.70
CA THR A 160 6.76 -16.66 3.03
C THR A 160 6.75 -18.15 3.36
N VAL A 161 6.66 -18.47 4.65
CA VAL A 161 6.50 -19.86 5.12
C VAL A 161 5.33 -20.55 4.40
N GLN A 162 4.20 -19.86 4.27
CA GLN A 162 3.02 -20.37 3.60
C GLN A 162 3.23 -20.59 2.10
N GLN A 163 3.84 -19.62 1.41
CA GLN A 163 4.13 -19.73 -0.02
C GLN A 163 5.08 -20.91 -0.29
N ALA A 164 6.17 -21.03 0.49
CA ALA A 164 7.13 -22.12 0.33
C ALA A 164 6.48 -23.50 0.58
N ALA A 165 5.55 -23.61 1.52
CA ALA A 165 4.81 -24.84 1.76
C ALA A 165 3.92 -25.22 0.56
N HIS A 166 3.19 -24.26 -0.03
CA HIS A 166 2.38 -24.49 -1.23
C HIS A 166 3.21 -24.87 -2.45
N LEU A 167 4.35 -24.19 -2.67
CA LEU A 167 5.29 -24.49 -3.76
C LEU A 167 5.88 -25.90 -3.61
N ARG A 168 6.26 -26.27 -2.39
CA ARG A 168 6.79 -27.62 -2.08
C ARG A 168 5.75 -28.70 -2.40
N SER A 169 4.52 -28.50 -1.93
CA SER A 169 3.41 -29.43 -2.20
C SER A 169 3.14 -29.58 -3.70
N ALA A 170 3.20 -28.48 -4.47
CA ALA A 170 3.00 -28.50 -5.92
C ALA A 170 4.12 -29.27 -6.64
N CYS A 171 5.39 -29.07 -6.26
CA CYS A 171 6.53 -29.79 -6.83
C CYS A 171 6.46 -31.29 -6.50
N GLU A 172 6.23 -31.65 -5.23
CA GLU A 172 6.10 -33.03 -4.78
C GLU A 172 4.94 -33.76 -5.48
N GLY A 173 3.83 -33.06 -5.74
CA GLY A 173 2.66 -33.60 -6.43
C GLY A 173 2.94 -34.13 -7.84
N VAL A 174 4.00 -33.63 -8.52
CA VAL A 174 4.44 -34.09 -9.85
C VAL A 174 5.73 -34.87 -9.82
N GLY A 175 6.25 -35.17 -8.62
CA GLY A 175 7.53 -35.89 -8.45
C GLY A 175 8.76 -35.02 -8.70
N ALA A 176 8.63 -33.69 -8.63
CA ALA A 176 9.72 -32.72 -8.67
C ALA A 176 10.14 -32.32 -7.24
N GLU A 177 11.27 -31.63 -7.11
CA GLU A 177 11.82 -31.17 -5.83
C GLU A 177 11.82 -29.63 -5.77
N LEU A 178 11.38 -29.03 -4.64
CA LEU A 178 11.60 -27.63 -4.36
C LEU A 178 12.91 -27.44 -3.58
N VAL A 179 13.87 -26.68 -4.15
CA VAL A 179 15.22 -26.52 -3.61
C VAL A 179 15.43 -25.08 -3.16
N ALA A 180 15.74 -24.89 -1.87
CA ALA A 180 16.19 -23.59 -1.36
C ALA A 180 17.62 -23.28 -1.81
N ILE A 181 17.87 -22.06 -2.25
CA ILE A 181 19.19 -21.61 -2.69
C ILE A 181 19.78 -20.58 -1.71
N ASP A 182 21.10 -20.61 -1.57
CA ASP A 182 21.85 -19.71 -0.67
C ASP A 182 22.12 -18.34 -1.29
N THR A 183 22.18 -18.26 -2.62
CA THR A 183 22.47 -17.02 -3.36
C THR A 183 21.42 -16.82 -4.44
N ASN A 184 20.72 -15.68 -4.39
CA ASN A 184 19.73 -15.34 -5.38
C ASN A 184 20.38 -15.19 -6.77
N PRO A 185 19.90 -15.91 -7.80
CA PRO A 185 20.46 -15.85 -9.14
C PRO A 185 20.35 -14.45 -9.77
N ILE A 186 19.27 -13.71 -9.46
CA ILE A 186 19.09 -12.35 -9.97
C ILE A 186 20.16 -11.43 -9.36
N ASP A 187 20.40 -11.50 -8.05
CA ASP A 187 21.42 -10.68 -7.38
C ASP A 187 22.83 -10.98 -7.90
N ALA A 188 23.09 -12.24 -8.30
CA ALA A 188 24.36 -12.63 -8.91
C ALA A 188 24.55 -12.10 -10.34
N LEU A 189 23.46 -11.86 -11.07
CA LEU A 189 23.47 -11.41 -12.46
C LEU A 189 23.27 -9.89 -12.60
N TRP A 190 22.63 -9.26 -11.63
CA TRP A 190 22.33 -7.83 -11.64
C TRP A 190 23.53 -7.00 -11.13
N HIS A 191 24.50 -6.76 -12.01
CA HIS A 191 25.75 -6.11 -11.64
C HIS A 191 25.58 -4.66 -11.15
N ALA A 192 24.58 -3.93 -11.67
CA ALA A 192 24.22 -2.58 -11.26
C ALA A 192 23.12 -2.56 -10.20
N GLN A 193 22.95 -3.64 -9.41
CA GLN A 193 21.93 -3.71 -8.37
C GLN A 193 22.15 -2.59 -7.34
N PRO A 194 21.10 -1.79 -7.02
CA PRO A 194 21.20 -0.73 -6.03
C PRO A 194 21.68 -1.23 -4.68
N ALA A 195 22.34 -0.35 -3.93
CA ALA A 195 22.80 -0.67 -2.57
C ALA A 195 21.60 -0.87 -1.61
N MET A 196 21.86 -1.49 -0.46
CA MET A 196 20.89 -1.57 0.64
C MET A 196 20.54 -0.15 1.10
N PRO A 197 19.25 0.14 1.37
CA PRO A 197 18.84 1.45 1.83
C PRO A 197 19.40 1.72 3.24
N LEU A 198 19.77 2.97 3.49
CA LEU A 198 20.32 3.47 4.75
C LEU A 198 19.53 4.69 5.24
N GLY A 199 18.22 4.68 5.04
CA GLY A 199 17.33 5.73 5.50
C GLY A 199 17.38 5.90 7.03
N PRO A 200 17.41 7.15 7.55
CA PRO A 200 17.53 7.38 8.98
C PRO A 200 16.31 6.87 9.74
N VAL A 201 16.55 6.31 10.92
CA VAL A 201 15.52 5.91 11.88
C VAL A 201 15.32 7.05 12.86
N ARG A 202 14.06 7.45 13.07
CA ARG A 202 13.68 8.54 13.96
C ARG A 202 12.69 8.11 15.03
N PRO A 203 12.72 8.69 16.22
CA PRO A 203 11.66 8.56 17.21
C PRO A 203 10.30 9.01 16.66
N HIS A 204 9.26 8.32 17.10
CA HIS A 204 7.88 8.74 16.90
C HIS A 204 7.26 9.10 18.26
N PRO A 205 7.11 10.40 18.58
CA PRO A 205 6.75 10.86 19.92
C PRO A 205 5.40 10.34 20.41
N ILE A 206 5.28 10.24 21.74
CA ILE A 206 4.07 9.73 22.41
C ILE A 206 2.83 10.56 22.11
N GLU A 207 3.00 11.85 21.80
CA GLU A 207 1.92 12.77 21.43
C GLU A 207 1.22 12.37 20.13
N TYR A 208 1.88 11.57 19.28
CA TYR A 208 1.32 10.98 18.05
C TYR A 208 1.04 9.49 18.21
N ALA A 209 1.88 8.76 18.95
CA ALA A 209 1.77 7.32 19.13
C ALA A 209 0.69 6.91 20.15
N GLY A 210 0.35 7.79 21.09
CA GLY A 210 -0.67 7.60 22.13
C GLY A 210 -0.37 6.54 23.18
N LYS A 211 0.60 5.65 22.93
CA LYS A 211 0.97 4.55 23.82
C LYS A 211 2.48 4.37 23.85
N SER A 212 3.05 4.21 25.06
CA SER A 212 4.49 4.04 25.25
C SER A 212 4.99 2.71 24.68
N THR A 213 6.28 2.66 24.30
CA THR A 213 6.97 1.43 23.90
C THR A 213 6.91 0.38 25.01
N ALA A 214 7.12 0.77 26.25
CA ALA A 214 7.06 -0.12 27.41
C ALA A 214 5.68 -0.80 27.53
N ASP A 215 4.58 -0.02 27.42
CA ASP A 215 3.21 -0.58 27.50
C ASP A 215 2.91 -1.51 26.32
N LYS A 216 3.40 -1.16 25.12
CA LYS A 216 3.23 -2.01 23.92
C LYS A 216 3.97 -3.33 24.09
N ARG A 217 5.21 -3.32 24.57
CA ARG A 217 6.02 -4.53 24.83
C ARG A 217 5.34 -5.45 25.84
N VAL A 218 4.87 -4.92 26.95
CA VAL A 218 4.14 -5.70 27.97
C VAL A 218 2.87 -6.30 27.38
N GLN A 219 2.09 -5.53 26.62
CA GLN A 219 0.89 -6.04 25.95
C GLN A 219 1.17 -7.23 25.04
N ILE A 220 2.29 -7.18 24.29
CA ILE A 220 2.65 -8.25 23.36
C ILE A 220 3.21 -9.46 24.10
N ALA A 221 4.02 -9.26 25.16
CA ALA A 221 4.49 -10.34 26.03
C ALA A 221 3.31 -11.11 26.68
N ASP A 222 2.29 -10.39 27.15
CA ASP A 222 1.04 -10.99 27.66
C ASP A 222 0.31 -11.80 26.57
N ALA A 223 0.29 -11.30 25.34
CA ALA A 223 -0.30 -12.03 24.22
C ALA A 223 0.47 -13.31 23.90
N LEU A 224 1.80 -13.30 23.94
CA LEU A 224 2.66 -14.48 23.77
C LEU A 224 2.40 -15.52 24.86
N SER A 225 2.32 -15.08 26.11
CA SER A 225 2.00 -15.96 27.26
C SER A 225 0.68 -16.71 27.06
N ARG A 226 -0.38 -16.01 26.60
CA ARG A 226 -1.70 -16.62 26.35
C ARG A 226 -1.70 -17.71 25.30
N ILE A 227 -0.76 -17.67 24.35
CA ILE A 227 -0.60 -18.67 23.30
C ILE A 227 0.55 -19.65 23.55
N SER A 228 1.13 -19.63 24.76
CA SER A 228 2.25 -20.47 25.19
C SER A 228 3.44 -20.40 24.23
N CYS A 229 3.83 -19.17 23.87
CA CYS A 229 5.06 -18.87 23.13
C CYS A 229 6.05 -18.14 24.03
N ASP A 230 7.32 -18.54 23.98
CA ASP A 230 8.41 -17.92 24.72
C ASP A 230 8.84 -16.60 24.06
N SER A 231 8.68 -16.51 22.75
CA SER A 231 9.09 -15.35 21.95
C SER A 231 8.34 -15.28 20.61
N ALA A 232 8.46 -14.13 19.94
CA ALA A 232 8.04 -13.96 18.53
C ALA A 232 9.14 -13.33 17.68
N ILE A 233 9.25 -13.76 16.43
CA ILE A 233 10.08 -13.10 15.42
C ILE A 233 9.19 -12.10 14.66
N LEU A 234 9.61 -10.85 14.67
CA LEU A 234 8.96 -9.77 13.94
C LEU A 234 9.76 -9.52 12.66
N SER A 235 9.17 -9.83 11.52
CA SER A 235 9.74 -9.63 10.18
C SER A 235 9.08 -8.47 9.43
N ALA A 236 7.90 -8.03 9.88
CA ALA A 236 7.17 -6.92 9.30
C ALA A 236 7.69 -5.59 9.88
N PRO A 237 8.29 -4.70 9.05
CA PRO A 237 8.90 -3.45 9.51
C PRO A 237 7.89 -2.49 10.16
N ASP A 238 6.63 -2.49 9.72
CA ASP A 238 5.55 -1.70 10.30
C ASP A 238 5.17 -2.14 11.73
N SER A 239 5.23 -3.43 12.01
CA SER A 239 5.06 -3.98 13.37
C SER A 239 6.20 -3.53 14.30
N ILE A 240 7.45 -3.57 13.81
CA ILE A 240 8.61 -3.08 14.56
C ILE A 240 8.49 -1.58 14.81
N ALA A 241 8.14 -0.82 13.78
CA ALA A 241 7.97 0.64 13.86
C ALA A 241 6.88 1.03 14.88
N TRP A 242 5.75 0.32 14.88
CA TRP A 242 4.68 0.52 15.85
C TRP A 242 5.11 0.13 17.27
N LEU A 243 5.76 -1.02 17.45
CA LEU A 243 6.16 -1.53 18.75
C LEU A 243 7.13 -0.58 19.46
N LEU A 244 8.14 -0.09 18.74
CA LEU A 244 9.24 0.70 19.27
C LEU A 244 9.03 2.22 19.15
N ASN A 245 7.89 2.64 18.61
CA ASN A 245 7.61 4.05 18.30
C ASN A 245 8.76 4.70 17.53
N ILE A 246 9.12 4.10 16.41
CA ILE A 246 10.13 4.61 15.47
C ILE A 246 9.57 4.68 14.07
N ARG A 247 10.14 5.55 13.24
CA ARG A 247 9.87 5.64 11.80
C ARG A 247 11.19 5.65 11.05
N GLY A 248 11.17 5.20 9.80
CA GLY A 248 12.35 5.11 8.95
C GLY A 248 12.12 5.70 7.58
N ALA A 249 13.13 5.58 6.71
CA ALA A 249 13.07 6.09 5.34
C ALA A 249 13.71 5.12 4.32
N ASP A 250 13.67 3.82 4.59
CA ASP A 250 14.25 2.80 3.70
C ASP A 250 13.37 2.47 2.50
N VAL A 251 12.05 2.68 2.65
CA VAL A 251 11.05 2.36 1.63
C VAL A 251 10.44 3.66 1.11
N PRO A 252 10.37 3.88 -0.20
CA PRO A 252 9.75 5.08 -0.76
C PRO A 252 8.32 5.26 -0.24
N GLN A 253 7.96 6.48 0.15
CA GLN A 253 6.60 6.89 0.55
C GLN A 253 6.03 6.17 1.78
N THR A 254 6.81 5.28 2.39
CA THR A 254 6.41 4.51 3.57
C THR A 254 7.44 4.73 4.69
N PRO A 255 7.05 5.25 5.86
CA PRO A 255 7.99 5.67 6.89
C PRO A 255 8.54 4.47 7.70
N LEU A 256 9.19 3.52 7.02
CA LEU A 256 9.68 2.27 7.59
C LEU A 256 11.20 2.16 7.52
N ALA A 257 11.76 1.55 8.57
CA ALA A 257 13.13 1.07 8.61
C ALA A 257 13.14 -0.45 8.47
N LEU A 258 13.90 -0.96 7.52
CA LEU A 258 14.06 -2.40 7.31
C LEU A 258 14.97 -2.99 8.38
N GLY A 259 14.47 -4.02 9.05
CA GLY A 259 15.15 -4.73 10.13
C GLY A 259 14.28 -5.87 10.66
N TYR A 260 14.82 -6.62 11.60
CA TYR A 260 14.13 -7.70 12.28
C TYR A 260 14.11 -7.45 13.78
N ALA A 261 13.11 -7.96 14.48
CA ALA A 261 13.14 -7.93 15.94
C ALA A 261 12.71 -9.28 16.53
N ILE A 262 13.24 -9.56 17.71
CA ILE A 262 12.79 -10.66 18.56
C ILE A 262 12.18 -10.02 19.80
N ILE A 263 10.91 -10.30 20.08
CA ILE A 263 10.27 -9.95 21.34
C ILE A 263 10.11 -11.20 22.20
N ASN A 264 10.53 -11.14 23.44
CA ASN A 264 10.49 -12.23 24.39
C ASN A 264 9.31 -12.13 25.35
N GLY A 265 8.96 -13.24 26.01
CA GLY A 265 7.88 -13.29 27.01
C GLY A 265 8.12 -12.45 28.25
N ASP A 266 9.33 -12.00 28.53
CA ASP A 266 9.68 -11.03 29.57
C ASP A 266 9.59 -9.57 29.11
N ALA A 267 9.04 -9.34 27.92
CA ALA A 267 8.92 -8.04 27.25
C ALA A 267 10.26 -7.42 26.80
N SER A 268 11.38 -8.13 26.86
CA SER A 268 12.63 -7.68 26.25
C SER A 268 12.56 -7.76 24.73
N VAL A 269 13.25 -6.82 24.04
CA VAL A 269 13.29 -6.76 22.57
C VAL A 269 14.74 -6.67 22.10
N GLU A 270 15.10 -7.49 21.12
CA GLU A 270 16.32 -7.36 20.33
C GLU A 270 15.97 -6.83 18.95
N LEU A 271 16.56 -5.69 18.54
CA LEU A 271 16.35 -5.08 17.23
C LEU A 271 17.60 -5.26 16.36
N PHE A 272 17.48 -6.02 15.28
CA PHE A 272 18.53 -6.28 14.29
C PHE A 272 18.42 -5.27 13.15
N ILE A 273 19.25 -4.24 13.21
CA ILE A 273 19.23 -3.11 12.29
C ILE A 273 20.64 -2.61 12.02
N ASP A 274 20.87 -2.05 10.82
CA ASP A 274 22.14 -1.41 10.49
C ASP A 274 22.35 -0.17 11.36
N ASP A 275 23.46 -0.10 12.08
CA ASP A 275 23.77 0.97 13.01
C ASP A 275 23.94 2.34 12.33
N ARG A 276 24.30 2.36 11.03
CA ARG A 276 24.41 3.57 10.24
C ARG A 276 23.08 4.31 10.05
N LYS A 277 21.96 3.61 10.23
CA LYS A 277 20.60 4.19 10.20
C LYS A 277 20.20 4.87 11.51
N VAL A 278 20.89 4.56 12.62
CA VAL A 278 20.44 4.88 13.98
C VAL A 278 21.28 6.00 14.56
N ALA A 279 20.78 7.24 14.45
CA ALA A 279 21.42 8.43 15.02
C ALA A 279 21.47 8.37 16.54
N PRO A 280 22.37 9.14 17.21
CA PRO A 280 22.48 9.16 18.68
C PRO A 280 21.18 9.47 19.41
N GLU A 281 20.31 10.29 18.86
CA GLU A 281 18.97 10.58 19.39
C GLU A 281 18.12 9.31 19.45
N THR A 282 18.09 8.53 18.37
CA THR A 282 17.34 7.28 18.27
C THR A 282 17.94 6.20 19.16
N VAL A 283 19.28 6.16 19.31
CA VAL A 283 19.95 5.28 20.30
C VAL A 283 19.46 5.60 21.71
N ASN A 284 19.40 6.89 22.07
CA ASN A 284 18.89 7.34 23.38
C ASN A 284 17.40 7.00 23.56
N TRP A 285 16.60 7.14 22.50
CA TRP A 285 15.17 6.77 22.49
C TRP A 285 14.97 5.28 22.79
N LEU A 286 15.75 4.42 22.14
CA LEU A 286 15.66 2.97 22.28
C LEU A 286 16.34 2.42 23.54
N LYS A 287 17.06 3.27 24.29
CA LYS A 287 17.76 2.85 25.50
C LYS A 287 16.81 2.33 26.56
N GLY A 288 16.95 1.04 26.91
CA GLY A 288 16.05 0.36 27.85
C GLY A 288 14.76 -0.16 27.21
N GLU A 289 14.50 0.18 25.94
CA GLU A 289 13.36 -0.29 25.18
C GLU A 289 13.73 -1.47 24.26
N ALA A 290 14.89 -1.43 23.60
CA ALA A 290 15.39 -2.52 22.76
C ALA A 290 16.92 -2.60 22.81
N SER A 291 17.46 -3.81 22.68
CA SER A 291 18.88 -4.06 22.47
C SER A 291 19.20 -4.01 21.00
N LEU A 292 20.02 -3.05 20.57
CA LEU A 292 20.46 -2.92 19.19
C LEU A 292 21.48 -4.01 18.85
N ARG A 293 21.28 -4.70 17.73
CA ARG A 293 22.13 -5.77 17.21
C ARG A 293 22.42 -5.54 15.73
N ALA A 294 23.59 -5.91 15.28
CA ALA A 294 23.90 -5.88 13.86
C ALA A 294 23.04 -6.92 13.08
N PRO A 295 22.62 -6.65 11.83
CA PRO A 295 21.81 -7.59 11.04
C PRO A 295 22.43 -8.98 10.90
N GLY A 296 23.76 -9.07 10.79
CA GLY A 296 24.49 -10.34 10.69
C GLY A 296 24.41 -11.23 11.93
N GLU A 297 24.00 -10.68 13.08
CA GLU A 297 23.83 -11.43 14.34
C GLU A 297 22.49 -12.19 14.41
N LEU A 298 21.53 -11.91 13.50
CA LEU A 298 20.20 -12.54 13.51
C LEU A 298 20.31 -14.07 13.44
N SER A 299 21.16 -14.63 12.55
CA SER A 299 21.34 -16.08 12.45
C SER A 299 21.83 -16.72 13.75
N ALA A 300 22.74 -16.05 14.45
CA ALA A 300 23.25 -16.52 15.75
C ALA A 300 22.17 -16.46 16.83
N ALA A 301 21.37 -15.39 16.86
CA ALA A 301 20.25 -15.24 17.79
C ALA A 301 19.19 -16.34 17.57
N LEU A 302 18.79 -16.61 16.31
CA LEU A 302 17.84 -17.69 15.99
C LEU A 302 18.37 -19.07 16.40
N LYS A 303 19.68 -19.33 16.20
CA LYS A 303 20.32 -20.59 16.65
C LYS A 303 20.30 -20.76 18.16
N ALA A 304 20.35 -19.68 18.92
CA ALA A 304 20.26 -19.71 20.38
C ALA A 304 18.85 -20.02 20.91
N MET A 305 17.83 -19.99 20.07
CA MET A 305 16.42 -20.25 20.45
C MET A 305 16.05 -21.74 20.47
N GLY A 306 17.01 -22.64 20.42
CA GLY A 306 16.76 -24.08 20.56
C GLY A 306 15.95 -24.40 21.83
N ASN A 307 14.96 -25.31 21.70
CA ASN A 307 14.01 -25.69 22.76
C ASN A 307 12.97 -24.61 23.16
N GLN A 308 12.96 -23.42 22.52
CA GLN A 308 11.90 -22.42 22.74
C GLN A 308 10.71 -22.68 21.83
N SER A 309 9.52 -22.20 22.30
CA SER A 309 8.30 -22.12 21.51
C SER A 309 8.23 -20.71 20.89
N VAL A 310 8.44 -20.62 19.57
CA VAL A 310 8.62 -19.34 18.87
C VAL A 310 7.45 -19.05 17.94
N ARG A 311 6.79 -17.91 18.15
CA ARG A 311 5.74 -17.42 17.25
C ARG A 311 6.34 -16.91 15.97
N LEU A 312 5.83 -17.36 14.81
CA LEU A 312 6.21 -16.92 13.48
C LEU A 312 4.97 -16.74 12.61
N ASP A 313 4.86 -15.59 11.94
CA ASP A 313 3.74 -15.35 11.03
C ASP A 313 4.02 -16.03 9.68
N GLU A 314 3.23 -17.05 9.34
CA GLU A 314 3.40 -17.81 8.11
C GLU A 314 3.07 -17.02 6.84
N ALA A 315 2.32 -15.91 6.97
CA ALA A 315 1.88 -15.08 5.86
C ALA A 315 2.86 -13.92 5.54
N THR A 316 3.74 -13.56 6.47
CA THR A 316 4.67 -12.43 6.31
C THR A 316 6.13 -12.78 6.59
N ALA A 317 6.41 -13.80 7.39
CA ALA A 317 7.78 -14.22 7.67
C ALA A 317 8.34 -15.10 6.55
N SER A 318 9.60 -14.86 6.21
CA SER A 318 10.32 -15.65 5.21
C SER A 318 10.52 -17.11 5.64
N ASP A 319 10.54 -18.02 4.68
CA ASP A 319 10.80 -19.45 4.95
C ASP A 319 12.21 -19.68 5.49
N TRP A 320 13.15 -18.77 5.19
CA TRP A 320 14.49 -18.78 5.77
C TRP A 320 14.46 -18.72 7.31
N LEU A 321 13.64 -17.84 7.88
CA LEU A 321 13.47 -17.72 9.34
C LEU A 321 12.98 -19.04 9.95
N ARG A 322 11.96 -19.66 9.34
CA ARG A 322 11.46 -20.98 9.76
C ARG A 322 12.54 -22.06 9.68
N MET A 323 13.30 -22.09 8.59
CA MET A 323 14.40 -23.05 8.40
C MET A 323 15.47 -22.91 9.50
N GLN A 324 15.89 -21.68 9.83
CA GLN A 324 16.87 -21.43 10.90
C GLN A 324 16.35 -21.90 12.26
N LEU A 325 15.13 -21.54 12.63
CA LEU A 325 14.49 -21.95 13.88
C LEU A 325 14.34 -23.49 13.98
N SER A 326 13.88 -24.14 12.90
CA SER A 326 13.73 -25.59 12.86
C SER A 326 15.08 -26.30 12.98
N THR A 327 16.11 -25.80 12.33
CA THR A 327 17.48 -26.35 12.42
C THR A 327 18.06 -26.18 13.83
N ALA A 328 17.72 -25.10 14.52
CA ALA A 328 18.09 -24.88 15.92
C ALA A 328 17.36 -25.79 16.91
N GLY A 329 16.28 -26.47 16.52
CA GLY A 329 15.45 -27.29 17.40
C GLY A 329 14.36 -26.51 18.13
N ALA A 330 14.04 -25.28 17.69
CA ALA A 330 12.92 -24.53 18.22
C ALA A 330 11.58 -25.11 17.77
N THR A 331 10.55 -24.99 18.62
CA THR A 331 9.17 -25.31 18.26
C THR A 331 8.53 -24.10 17.58
N VAL A 332 8.45 -24.11 16.26
CA VAL A 332 7.83 -23.01 15.49
C VAL A 332 6.30 -23.09 15.63
N ARG A 333 5.71 -22.04 16.21
CA ARG A 333 4.26 -21.86 16.36
C ARG A 333 3.77 -20.89 15.28
N VAL A 334 3.35 -21.42 14.13
CA VAL A 334 2.84 -20.58 13.04
C VAL A 334 1.53 -19.89 13.43
N GLY A 335 1.36 -18.67 12.92
CA GLY A 335 0.14 -17.87 13.05
C GLY A 335 0.47 -16.38 13.10
N ARG A 336 -0.53 -15.54 13.04
CA ARG A 336 -0.40 -14.09 12.84
C ARG A 336 0.57 -13.44 13.82
N ASP A 337 1.31 -12.44 13.31
CA ASP A 337 2.09 -11.49 14.09
C ASP A 337 1.24 -10.94 15.26
N PRO A 338 1.71 -11.06 16.52
CA PRO A 338 0.94 -10.62 17.68
C PRO A 338 0.69 -9.10 17.72
N ILE A 339 1.42 -8.32 16.91
CA ILE A 339 1.32 -6.87 16.81
C ILE A 339 0.25 -6.45 15.79
N ALA A 340 0.01 -7.23 14.75
CA ALA A 340 -0.84 -6.85 13.62
C ALA A 340 -2.23 -6.36 14.05
N LEU A 341 -2.90 -7.03 14.98
CA LEU A 341 -4.23 -6.64 15.41
C LEU A 341 -4.22 -5.43 16.38
N PRO A 342 -3.37 -5.37 17.43
CA PRO A 342 -3.25 -4.16 18.26
C PRO A 342 -2.90 -2.90 17.46
N LYS A 343 -2.01 -3.00 16.47
CA LYS A 343 -1.62 -1.91 15.58
C LYS A 343 -2.79 -1.44 14.68
N ALA A 344 -3.58 -2.38 14.19
CA ALA A 344 -4.73 -2.07 13.34
C ALA A 344 -5.85 -1.31 14.07
N CYS A 345 -6.04 -1.59 15.37
CA CYS A 345 -7.02 -0.90 16.21
C CYS A 345 -6.36 0.35 16.81
N LYS A 346 -6.48 1.48 16.13
CA LYS A 346 -5.89 2.76 16.52
C LYS A 346 -6.46 3.20 17.87
N ASN A 347 -5.58 3.73 18.73
CA ASN A 347 -6.00 4.38 19.97
C ASN A 347 -6.56 5.78 19.71
N ASP A 348 -7.10 6.43 20.74
CA ASP A 348 -7.78 7.73 20.60
C ASP A 348 -6.84 8.84 20.07
N VAL A 349 -5.54 8.78 20.41
CA VAL A 349 -4.55 9.75 19.92
C VAL A 349 -4.28 9.54 18.43
N GLU A 350 -4.08 8.31 18.00
CA GLU A 350 -3.88 7.94 16.58
C GLU A 350 -5.12 8.28 15.74
N LEU A 351 -6.34 8.05 16.26
CA LEU A 351 -7.59 8.43 15.58
C LEU A 351 -7.74 9.93 15.46
N GLU A 352 -7.45 10.66 16.54
CA GLU A 352 -7.53 12.12 16.53
C GLU A 352 -6.45 12.73 15.60
N GLY A 353 -5.26 12.16 15.58
CA GLY A 353 -4.21 12.50 14.63
C GLY A 353 -4.69 12.31 13.18
N SER A 354 -5.30 11.16 12.88
CA SER A 354 -5.88 10.88 11.55
C SER A 354 -6.96 11.89 11.16
N ARG A 355 -7.88 12.26 12.08
CA ARG A 355 -8.90 13.30 11.81
C ARG A 355 -8.26 14.64 11.45
N LYS A 356 -7.23 15.05 12.21
CA LYS A 356 -6.49 16.30 11.97
C LYS A 356 -5.73 16.27 10.64
N ALA A 357 -5.04 15.16 10.34
CA ALA A 357 -4.35 14.98 9.09
C ALA A 357 -5.32 15.09 7.89
N HIS A 358 -6.47 14.42 7.94
CA HIS A 358 -7.49 14.50 6.89
C HIS A 358 -8.11 15.90 6.77
N LYS A 359 -8.29 16.62 7.88
CA LYS A 359 -8.77 18.02 7.81
C LYS A 359 -7.77 18.91 7.09
N ARG A 360 -6.47 18.82 7.42
CA ARG A 360 -5.43 19.61 6.74
C ARG A 360 -5.28 19.22 5.27
N ASP A 361 -5.26 17.92 4.98
CA ASP A 361 -5.18 17.41 3.60
C ASP A 361 -6.39 17.83 2.76
N GLY A 362 -7.59 17.76 3.32
CA GLY A 362 -8.82 18.15 2.65
C GLY A 362 -8.87 19.64 2.26
N GLU A 363 -8.27 20.54 3.06
CA GLU A 363 -8.09 21.94 2.68
C GLU A 363 -7.22 22.07 1.43
N LYS A 364 -6.11 21.28 1.34
CA LYS A 364 -5.23 21.26 0.15
C LYS A 364 -5.95 20.70 -1.08
N ILE A 365 -6.76 19.67 -0.90
CA ILE A 365 -7.58 19.08 -1.96
C ILE A 365 -8.61 20.07 -2.49
N ILE A 366 -9.26 20.87 -1.64
CA ILE A 366 -10.22 21.91 -2.06
C ILE A 366 -9.52 22.98 -2.90
N ARG A 367 -8.37 23.49 -2.45
CA ARG A 367 -7.56 24.45 -3.20
C ARG A 367 -7.07 23.88 -4.54
N TYR A 368 -6.72 22.60 -4.55
CA TYR A 368 -6.32 21.89 -5.74
C TYR A 368 -7.45 21.80 -6.77
N PHE A 369 -8.68 21.42 -6.38
CA PHE A 369 -9.78 21.30 -7.35
C PHE A 369 -10.27 22.64 -7.88
N LYS A 370 -10.23 23.70 -7.06
CA LYS A 370 -10.44 25.06 -7.58
C LYS A 370 -9.43 25.42 -8.67
N TRP A 371 -8.15 25.22 -8.38
CA TRP A 371 -7.09 25.45 -9.36
C TRP A 371 -7.26 24.57 -10.61
N LEU A 372 -7.63 23.31 -10.46
CA LEU A 372 -7.82 22.38 -11.56
C LEU A 372 -8.95 22.81 -12.50
N ASP A 373 -10.09 23.24 -11.96
CA ASP A 373 -11.23 23.74 -12.74
C ASP A 373 -10.83 24.94 -13.63
N GLU A 374 -9.90 25.78 -13.18
CA GLU A 374 -9.40 26.93 -13.92
C GLU A 374 -8.30 26.54 -14.91
N ALA A 375 -7.31 25.81 -14.46
CA ALA A 375 -6.10 25.50 -15.22
C ALA A 375 -6.29 24.42 -16.28
N ALA A 376 -7.22 23.49 -16.09
CA ALA A 376 -7.48 22.40 -17.06
C ALA A 376 -8.54 22.76 -18.11
N ALA A 377 -9.19 23.92 -18.01
CA ALA A 377 -10.35 24.27 -18.83
C ALA A 377 -10.08 24.25 -20.34
N ASP A 378 -8.88 24.61 -20.77
CA ASP A 378 -8.45 24.65 -22.17
C ASP A 378 -7.66 23.42 -22.62
N GLY A 379 -7.44 22.43 -21.74
CA GLY A 379 -6.67 21.24 -22.02
C GLY A 379 -5.15 21.45 -22.10
N SER A 380 -4.64 22.55 -21.57
CA SER A 380 -3.22 22.92 -21.66
C SER A 380 -2.33 22.21 -20.63
N ILE A 381 -2.89 21.73 -19.50
CA ILE A 381 -2.13 21.02 -18.47
C ILE A 381 -2.16 19.51 -18.67
N ASP A 382 -1.11 18.85 -18.22
CA ASP A 382 -0.98 17.41 -18.26
C ASP A 382 -1.10 16.77 -16.86
N GLU A 383 -1.13 15.44 -16.83
CA GLU A 383 -1.26 14.62 -15.61
C GLU A 383 -0.14 14.90 -14.60
N ARG A 384 1.10 15.16 -15.07
CA ARG A 384 2.25 15.43 -14.20
C ARG A 384 2.11 16.79 -13.52
N VAL A 385 1.75 17.81 -14.30
CA VAL A 385 1.48 19.16 -13.77
C VAL A 385 0.37 19.10 -12.72
N ALA A 386 -0.68 18.32 -12.97
CA ALA A 386 -1.78 18.13 -12.03
C ALA A 386 -1.31 17.44 -10.72
N ALA A 387 -0.52 16.36 -10.82
CA ALA A 387 0.02 15.65 -9.66
C ALA A 387 1.02 16.52 -8.86
N ASP A 388 1.92 17.23 -9.55
CA ASP A 388 2.92 18.09 -8.92
C ASP A 388 2.29 19.28 -8.20
N LYS A 389 1.20 19.84 -8.75
CA LYS A 389 0.44 20.88 -8.07
C LYS A 389 -0.14 20.42 -6.75
N LEU A 390 -0.75 19.24 -6.71
CA LEU A 390 -1.31 18.68 -5.46
C LEU A 390 -0.20 18.42 -4.43
N LEU A 391 0.92 17.84 -4.85
CA LEU A 391 2.08 17.63 -3.98
C LEU A 391 2.60 18.96 -3.41
N SER A 392 2.69 20.01 -4.24
CA SER A 392 3.14 21.32 -3.79
C SER A 392 2.23 21.93 -2.71
N LEU A 393 0.92 21.75 -2.83
CA LEU A 393 -0.03 22.22 -1.83
C LEU A 393 0.09 21.45 -0.50
N ARG A 394 0.24 20.12 -0.56
CA ARG A 394 0.49 19.29 0.63
C ARG A 394 1.78 19.65 1.35
N ALA A 395 2.83 19.98 0.60
CA ALA A 395 4.13 20.37 1.13
C ALA A 395 4.13 21.70 1.92
N GLU A 396 3.05 22.49 1.84
CA GLU A 396 2.87 23.68 2.68
C GLU A 396 2.60 23.34 4.16
N ASP A 397 2.15 22.11 4.45
CA ASP A 397 1.83 21.70 5.83
C ASP A 397 3.12 21.29 6.56
N PRO A 398 3.45 21.87 7.73
CA PRO A 398 4.66 21.55 8.47
C PRO A 398 4.72 20.12 9.02
N LEU A 399 3.58 19.42 9.08
CA LEU A 399 3.50 18.02 9.50
C LEU A 399 3.58 17.03 8.34
N PHE A 400 3.50 17.51 7.09
CA PHE A 400 3.68 16.69 5.91
C PHE A 400 5.13 16.18 5.78
N ARG A 401 5.32 14.94 5.39
CA ARG A 401 6.64 14.32 5.22
C ARG A 401 6.90 13.78 3.83
N ASP A 402 5.91 13.12 3.24
CA ASP A 402 5.98 12.58 1.87
C ASP A 402 4.56 12.29 1.37
N SER A 403 4.40 11.92 0.10
CA SER A 403 3.19 11.24 -0.35
C SER A 403 3.07 9.88 0.35
N SER A 404 1.85 9.37 0.57
CA SER A 404 1.64 8.03 1.13
C SER A 404 1.82 6.91 0.09
N PHE A 405 1.76 7.28 -1.20
CA PHE A 405 2.08 6.49 -2.38
C PHE A 405 2.31 7.39 -3.58
N GLU A 406 2.74 6.82 -4.72
CA GLU A 406 2.89 7.60 -5.96
C GLU A 406 1.51 8.00 -6.49
N THR A 407 1.25 9.32 -6.59
CA THR A 407 -0.02 9.85 -7.09
C THR A 407 -0.39 9.23 -8.43
N ILE A 408 -1.65 8.85 -8.59
CA ILE A 408 -2.24 8.26 -9.81
C ILE A 408 -3.11 9.32 -10.50
N PRO A 409 -2.58 10.11 -11.47
CA PRO A 409 -3.33 11.14 -12.16
C PRO A 409 -3.81 10.66 -13.54
N GLY A 410 -4.82 9.80 -13.58
CA GLY A 410 -5.28 9.17 -14.83
C GLY A 410 -6.27 10.02 -15.62
N SER A 411 -5.85 10.60 -16.76
CA SER A 411 -6.71 11.30 -17.70
C SER A 411 -7.21 10.38 -18.82
N GLY A 412 -8.51 10.34 -19.06
CA GLY A 412 -9.11 9.50 -20.10
C GLY A 412 -8.66 8.03 -19.98
N PRO A 413 -8.08 7.45 -21.06
CA PRO A 413 -7.63 6.04 -21.06
C PRO A 413 -6.66 5.64 -19.96
N ASN A 414 -5.82 6.57 -19.47
CA ASN A 414 -4.89 6.29 -18.38
C ASN A 414 -5.62 6.01 -17.06
N GLY A 415 -6.80 6.62 -16.85
CA GLY A 415 -7.65 6.33 -15.71
C GLY A 415 -8.20 4.89 -15.66
N ALA A 416 -8.22 4.18 -16.80
CA ALA A 416 -8.60 2.77 -16.84
C ALA A 416 -7.54 1.82 -16.25
N LEU A 417 -6.32 2.30 -16.02
CA LEU A 417 -5.26 1.59 -15.34
C LEU A 417 -5.38 1.86 -13.83
N CYS A 418 -5.92 0.93 -13.05
CA CYS A 418 -6.22 1.15 -11.62
C CYS A 418 -5.04 1.70 -10.82
N HIS A 419 -3.83 1.24 -11.12
CA HIS A 419 -2.57 1.67 -10.52
C HIS A 419 -1.67 2.32 -11.59
N TYR A 420 -2.24 3.28 -12.32
CA TYR A 420 -1.51 4.02 -13.35
C TYR A 420 -0.27 4.69 -12.78
N ARG A 421 0.85 4.44 -13.41
CA ARG A 421 2.11 5.10 -13.09
C ARG A 421 2.45 6.07 -14.21
N ASN A 422 2.39 7.36 -13.92
CA ASN A 422 2.70 8.39 -14.90
C ASN A 422 4.20 8.37 -15.24
N THR A 423 4.51 8.24 -16.54
CA THR A 423 5.86 8.37 -17.08
C THR A 423 5.89 9.45 -18.17
N PRO A 424 7.06 9.97 -18.57
CA PRO A 424 7.12 10.91 -19.70
C PRO A 424 6.46 10.39 -20.97
N GLU A 425 6.52 9.07 -21.21
CA GLU A 425 5.99 8.41 -22.39
C GLU A 425 4.47 8.22 -22.35
N SER A 426 3.91 7.99 -21.16
CA SER A 426 2.48 7.75 -20.95
C SER A 426 1.69 9.02 -20.59
N ASN A 427 2.39 10.11 -20.25
CA ASN A 427 1.80 11.37 -19.81
C ASN A 427 0.85 11.97 -20.85
N ARG A 428 -0.34 12.39 -20.43
CA ARG A 428 -1.38 12.96 -21.28
C ARG A 428 -1.83 14.33 -20.77
N ASN A 429 -2.35 15.16 -21.69
CA ASN A 429 -3.09 16.36 -21.30
C ASN A 429 -4.47 15.98 -20.74
N LEU A 430 -4.99 16.81 -19.85
CA LEU A 430 -6.35 16.74 -19.36
C LEU A 430 -7.27 17.36 -20.42
N THR A 431 -7.95 16.51 -21.19
CA THR A 431 -8.70 16.94 -22.37
C THR A 431 -10.16 17.26 -22.05
N PRO A 432 -10.73 18.40 -22.51
CA PRO A 432 -12.15 18.70 -22.35
C PRO A 432 -13.06 17.57 -22.88
N GLY A 433 -14.05 17.17 -22.06
CA GLY A 433 -14.96 16.05 -22.32
C GLY A 433 -14.48 14.70 -21.76
N GLU A 434 -13.23 14.60 -21.31
CA GLU A 434 -12.69 13.38 -20.70
C GLU A 434 -12.81 13.41 -19.16
N ILE A 435 -12.86 12.22 -18.58
CA ILE A 435 -12.78 12.01 -17.14
C ILE A 435 -11.32 12.08 -16.69
N PHE A 436 -11.08 12.74 -15.58
CA PHE A 436 -9.82 12.76 -14.86
C PHE A 436 -10.01 12.13 -13.48
N LEU A 437 -9.27 11.07 -13.21
CA LEU A 437 -9.19 10.39 -11.92
C LEU A 437 -7.87 10.80 -11.26
N ILE A 438 -7.92 11.31 -10.03
CA ILE A 438 -6.72 11.52 -9.22
C ILE A 438 -6.86 10.77 -7.90
N ASP A 439 -5.91 9.87 -7.68
CA ASP A 439 -5.75 9.09 -6.46
C ASP A 439 -4.43 9.47 -5.80
N SER A 440 -4.47 9.86 -4.53
CA SER A 440 -3.34 10.47 -3.86
C SER A 440 -3.50 10.48 -2.35
N GLY A 441 -2.38 10.52 -1.66
CA GLY A 441 -2.39 10.63 -0.21
C GLY A 441 -1.11 11.25 0.34
N GLY A 442 -1.11 11.57 1.62
CA GLY A 442 0.02 12.17 2.33
C GLY A 442 0.39 11.41 3.59
N GLN A 443 1.70 11.33 3.86
CA GLN A 443 2.26 10.94 5.15
C GLN A 443 2.42 12.19 6.00
N TYR A 444 1.61 12.31 7.04
CA TYR A 444 1.73 13.32 8.09
C TYR A 444 2.22 12.64 9.37
N VAL A 445 2.98 13.35 10.21
CA VAL A 445 3.50 12.72 11.44
C VAL A 445 2.42 12.21 12.37
N ASP A 446 1.20 12.72 12.27
CA ASP A 446 0.04 12.34 13.07
C ASP A 446 -0.99 11.47 12.32
N GLY A 447 -0.76 11.12 11.03
CA GLY A 447 -1.65 10.24 10.29
C GLY A 447 -1.23 10.03 8.84
N THR A 448 -1.83 9.05 8.20
CA THR A 448 -1.69 8.75 6.76
C THR A 448 -3.01 9.04 6.09
N THR A 449 -3.02 9.79 4.98
CA THR A 449 -4.23 10.07 4.20
C THR A 449 -4.22 9.30 2.89
N ASP A 450 -5.42 9.04 2.38
CA ASP A 450 -5.70 8.40 1.12
C ASP A 450 -7.03 8.89 0.59
N ILE A 451 -7.06 9.31 -0.67
CA ILE A 451 -8.27 9.86 -1.31
C ILE A 451 -8.20 9.70 -2.82
N THR A 452 -9.26 9.16 -3.39
CA THR A 452 -9.51 9.27 -4.83
C THR A 452 -10.69 10.18 -5.11
N ARG A 453 -10.51 11.07 -6.07
CA ARG A 453 -11.62 11.81 -6.70
C ARG A 453 -11.56 11.65 -8.21
N THR A 454 -12.75 11.49 -8.78
CA THR A 454 -12.96 11.51 -10.21
C THR A 454 -13.73 12.76 -10.57
N THR A 455 -13.23 13.53 -11.53
CA THR A 455 -13.88 14.74 -12.06
C THR A 455 -13.94 14.69 -13.58
N VAL A 456 -14.70 15.60 -14.19
CA VAL A 456 -14.73 15.76 -15.65
C VAL A 456 -14.14 17.11 -16.03
N ILE A 457 -13.30 17.12 -17.04
CA ILE A 457 -12.83 18.36 -17.67
C ILE A 457 -13.91 18.80 -18.65
N GLY A 458 -14.63 19.91 -18.34
CA GLY A 458 -15.78 20.34 -19.14
C GLY A 458 -17.08 19.59 -18.83
N ASP A 459 -17.76 19.06 -19.84
CA ASP A 459 -19.08 18.42 -19.73
C ASP A 459 -19.00 16.90 -19.89
N PRO A 460 -19.63 16.12 -18.98
CA PRO A 460 -19.64 14.67 -19.03
C PRO A 460 -20.66 14.11 -20.04
N SER A 461 -20.38 12.94 -20.60
CA SER A 461 -21.36 12.11 -21.31
C SER A 461 -22.42 11.54 -20.35
N GLN A 462 -23.54 11.04 -20.90
CA GLN A 462 -24.55 10.34 -20.09
C GLN A 462 -24.00 9.01 -19.52
N GLU A 463 -23.11 8.33 -20.25
CA GLU A 463 -22.45 7.13 -19.74
C GLU A 463 -21.55 7.46 -18.54
N HIS A 464 -20.76 8.54 -18.60
CA HIS A 464 -19.96 9.01 -17.48
C HIS A 464 -20.82 9.22 -16.23
N ARG A 465 -21.98 9.88 -16.37
CA ARG A 465 -22.93 10.11 -15.25
C ARG A 465 -23.50 8.81 -14.70
N ASP A 466 -23.91 7.87 -15.58
CA ASP A 466 -24.46 6.59 -15.14
C ASP A 466 -23.42 5.80 -14.35
N ARG A 467 -22.21 5.62 -14.89
CA ARG A 467 -21.16 4.82 -14.26
C ARG A 467 -20.67 5.45 -12.96
N PHE A 468 -20.44 6.77 -12.94
CA PHE A 468 -20.04 7.50 -11.75
C PHE A 468 -21.10 7.40 -10.64
N THR A 469 -22.37 7.57 -10.98
CA THR A 469 -23.45 7.49 -9.99
C THR A 469 -23.58 6.10 -9.40
N ARG A 470 -23.37 5.02 -10.17
CA ARG A 470 -23.38 3.65 -9.64
C ARG A 470 -22.20 3.39 -8.70
N VAL A 471 -21.01 3.86 -9.03
CA VAL A 471 -19.86 3.81 -8.12
C VAL A 471 -20.16 4.58 -6.84
N LEU A 472 -20.71 5.80 -6.94
CA LEU A 472 -21.10 6.62 -5.80
C LEU A 472 -22.17 5.92 -4.91
N LYS A 473 -23.16 5.26 -5.50
CA LYS A 473 -24.16 4.47 -4.75
C LYS A 473 -23.50 3.36 -3.95
N GLY A 474 -22.52 2.65 -4.51
CA GLY A 474 -21.74 1.63 -3.82
C GLY A 474 -20.92 2.22 -2.67
N HIS A 475 -20.26 3.35 -2.89
CA HIS A 475 -19.53 4.10 -1.87
C HIS A 475 -20.45 4.51 -0.71
N ILE A 476 -21.64 5.08 -1.00
CA ILE A 476 -22.63 5.46 0.00
C ILE A 476 -23.16 4.25 0.77
N ALA A 477 -23.45 3.14 0.07
CA ALA A 477 -24.00 1.95 0.71
C ALA A 477 -23.02 1.38 1.76
N LEU A 478 -21.72 1.38 1.46
CA LEU A 478 -20.70 0.95 2.41
C LEU A 478 -20.51 1.97 3.54
N ALA A 479 -20.44 3.27 3.23
CA ALA A 479 -20.26 4.32 4.23
C ALA A 479 -21.39 4.34 5.29
N ARG A 480 -22.63 3.98 4.89
CA ARG A 480 -23.82 3.92 5.76
C ARG A 480 -24.01 2.56 6.45
N ALA A 481 -23.13 1.59 6.21
CA ALA A 481 -23.33 0.25 6.72
C ALA A 481 -23.35 0.21 8.26
N ILE A 482 -24.38 -0.41 8.80
CA ILE A 482 -24.53 -0.76 10.22
C ILE A 482 -24.46 -2.28 10.30
N PHE A 483 -23.58 -2.81 11.13
CA PHE A 483 -23.33 -4.25 11.18
C PHE A 483 -23.00 -4.74 12.59
N PRO A 484 -23.33 -6.00 12.93
CA PRO A 484 -23.05 -6.56 14.26
C PRO A 484 -21.54 -6.79 14.47
N VAL A 485 -21.12 -6.72 15.73
CA VAL A 485 -19.77 -7.15 16.14
C VAL A 485 -19.50 -8.57 15.62
N GLY A 486 -18.31 -8.80 15.07
CA GLY A 486 -17.92 -10.07 14.47
C GLY A 486 -18.03 -10.09 12.94
N THR A 487 -18.62 -9.07 12.31
CA THR A 487 -18.68 -8.94 10.85
C THR A 487 -17.28 -8.70 10.28
N THR A 488 -16.98 -9.37 9.17
CA THR A 488 -15.74 -9.20 8.40
C THR A 488 -15.95 -8.26 7.22
N GLY A 489 -14.88 -7.63 6.73
CA GLY A 489 -14.97 -6.77 5.55
C GLY A 489 -15.42 -7.52 4.28
N GLN A 490 -15.13 -8.82 4.16
CA GLN A 490 -15.62 -9.64 3.06
C GLN A 490 -17.17 -9.64 2.97
N GLN A 491 -17.86 -9.61 4.09
CA GLN A 491 -19.33 -9.57 4.12
C GLN A 491 -19.88 -8.22 3.66
N LEU A 492 -19.10 -7.13 3.82
CA LEU A 492 -19.51 -5.77 3.45
C LEU A 492 -19.14 -5.40 2.00
N ASP A 493 -18.17 -6.07 1.39
CA ASP A 493 -17.70 -5.79 0.02
C ASP A 493 -18.84 -5.78 -1.01
N THR A 494 -19.79 -6.67 -0.87
CA THR A 494 -20.98 -6.78 -1.74
C THR A 494 -21.79 -5.48 -1.80
N LEU A 495 -21.87 -4.72 -0.70
CA LEU A 495 -22.63 -3.46 -0.65
C LEU A 495 -22.10 -2.45 -1.66
N ALA A 496 -20.78 -2.39 -1.82
CA ALA A 496 -20.14 -1.47 -2.75
C ALA A 496 -20.28 -1.91 -4.22
N ARG A 497 -20.41 -3.22 -4.48
CA ARG A 497 -20.50 -3.77 -5.85
C ARG A 497 -21.91 -3.84 -6.40
N MET A 498 -22.90 -3.97 -5.53
CA MET A 498 -24.27 -4.25 -5.92
C MET A 498 -24.85 -3.29 -6.98
N PRO A 499 -24.64 -1.94 -6.92
CA PRO A 499 -25.16 -1.04 -7.93
C PRO A 499 -24.53 -1.21 -9.33
N LEU A 500 -23.32 -1.77 -9.43
CA LEU A 500 -22.68 -2.13 -10.68
C LEU A 500 -23.20 -3.48 -11.18
N TRP A 501 -23.34 -4.48 -10.29
CA TRP A 501 -23.87 -5.80 -10.67
C TRP A 501 -25.28 -5.74 -11.24
N GLU A 502 -26.13 -4.82 -10.79
CA GLU A 502 -27.48 -4.58 -11.33
C GLU A 502 -27.48 -4.32 -12.85
N VAL A 503 -26.37 -3.89 -13.42
CA VAL A 503 -26.21 -3.62 -14.85
C VAL A 503 -25.11 -4.46 -15.50
N GLY A 504 -24.68 -5.54 -14.83
CA GLY A 504 -23.69 -6.49 -15.36
C GLY A 504 -22.25 -5.97 -15.35
N LEU A 505 -21.91 -5.01 -14.49
CA LEU A 505 -20.58 -4.43 -14.33
C LEU A 505 -19.96 -4.82 -12.99
N ASP A 506 -18.64 -4.74 -12.90
CA ASP A 506 -17.86 -4.97 -11.67
C ASP A 506 -16.50 -4.26 -11.76
N PHE A 507 -15.69 -4.37 -10.69
CA PHE A 507 -14.28 -3.96 -10.66
C PHE A 507 -13.42 -5.04 -9.99
N ASP A 508 -12.12 -5.10 -10.32
CA ASP A 508 -11.26 -6.24 -9.98
C ASP A 508 -10.34 -6.02 -8.77
N HIS A 509 -10.27 -4.82 -8.24
CA HIS A 509 -9.53 -4.54 -6.99
C HIS A 509 -10.40 -4.74 -5.72
N GLY A 510 -9.81 -4.66 -4.54
CA GLY A 510 -10.53 -4.63 -3.27
C GLY A 510 -11.37 -3.37 -3.14
N THR A 511 -12.47 -3.44 -2.40
CA THR A 511 -13.28 -2.26 -2.08
C THR A 511 -12.62 -1.38 -1.02
N GLY A 512 -11.68 -1.95 -0.23
CA GLY A 512 -10.95 -1.21 0.77
C GLY A 512 -9.88 -2.04 1.46
N HIS A 513 -8.86 -1.36 1.94
CA HIS A 513 -7.73 -1.87 2.71
C HIS A 513 -7.62 -1.15 4.06
N GLY A 514 -6.89 -1.72 5.01
CA GLY A 514 -6.53 -1.01 6.23
C GLY A 514 -5.49 0.08 5.96
N VAL A 515 -5.45 1.09 6.83
CA VAL A 515 -4.52 2.21 6.73
C VAL A 515 -3.79 2.41 8.06
N GLY A 516 -2.48 2.65 7.99
CA GLY A 516 -1.62 2.91 9.13
C GLY A 516 -1.76 4.33 9.69
N SER A 517 -1.20 4.57 10.89
CA SER A 517 -1.05 5.91 11.45
C SER A 517 0.41 6.34 11.31
N TYR A 518 0.69 7.15 10.29
CA TYR A 518 2.04 7.47 9.84
C TYR A 518 2.88 6.18 9.65
N LEU A 519 2.28 5.24 8.91
CA LEU A 519 2.84 3.94 8.52
C LEU A 519 2.44 3.64 7.07
N GLY A 520 2.33 2.37 6.69
CA GLY A 520 1.89 2.00 5.34
C GLY A 520 0.46 2.48 5.04
N VAL A 521 0.25 3.02 3.85
CA VAL A 521 -1.10 3.34 3.36
C VAL A 521 -1.92 2.05 3.24
N HIS A 522 -1.32 0.97 2.77
CA HIS A 522 -1.87 -0.37 2.82
C HIS A 522 -1.41 -1.08 4.09
N GLU A 523 -2.31 -1.28 5.04
CA GLU A 523 -2.04 -1.96 6.32
C GLU A 523 -3.05 -3.08 6.56
N GLY A 524 -2.53 -4.27 6.92
CA GLY A 524 -3.38 -5.37 7.41
C GLY A 524 -3.60 -5.32 8.94
N PRO A 525 -4.37 -6.26 9.49
CA PRO A 525 -4.90 -7.48 8.85
C PRO A 525 -6.31 -7.36 8.24
N GLN A 526 -7.00 -6.23 8.45
CA GLN A 526 -8.36 -6.00 7.95
C GLN A 526 -8.35 -5.53 6.48
N ARG A 527 -9.39 -5.88 5.74
CA ARG A 527 -9.68 -5.39 4.40
C ARG A 527 -11.14 -5.61 4.05
N ILE A 528 -11.65 -4.85 3.08
CA ILE A 528 -12.97 -5.05 2.46
C ILE A 528 -12.73 -5.51 1.03
N SER A 529 -12.99 -6.79 0.72
CA SER A 529 -12.73 -7.35 -0.61
C SER A 529 -13.44 -8.69 -0.81
N LYS A 530 -13.57 -9.12 -2.08
CA LYS A 530 -14.05 -10.47 -2.44
C LYS A 530 -13.20 -11.58 -1.82
N ALA A 531 -11.91 -11.35 -1.65
CA ALA A 531 -10.98 -12.34 -1.15
C ALA A 531 -11.28 -12.69 0.33
N ALA A 532 -11.22 -13.98 0.63
CA ALA A 532 -11.51 -14.48 1.98
C ALA A 532 -10.65 -13.80 3.04
N ASN A 533 -11.31 -13.24 4.05
CA ASN A 533 -10.68 -12.67 5.23
C ASN A 533 -11.53 -12.95 6.47
N LYS A 534 -10.95 -13.64 7.44
CA LYS A 534 -11.63 -14.04 8.70
C LYS A 534 -11.50 -12.99 9.81
N ILE A 535 -10.93 -11.82 9.49
CA ILE A 535 -10.73 -10.76 10.47
C ILE A 535 -12.03 -9.99 10.65
N ALA A 536 -12.60 -10.09 11.82
CA ALA A 536 -13.72 -9.24 12.19
C ALA A 536 -13.25 -7.79 12.32
N LEU A 537 -14.04 -6.87 11.79
CA LEU A 537 -13.83 -5.45 11.98
C LEU A 537 -14.02 -5.06 13.44
N LYS A 538 -13.16 -4.16 13.94
CA LYS A 538 -13.15 -3.70 15.32
C LYS A 538 -13.07 -2.19 15.40
N PRO A 539 -13.61 -1.57 16.45
CA PRO A 539 -13.45 -0.14 16.70
C PRO A 539 -11.98 0.29 16.63
N GLY A 540 -11.73 1.45 16.03
CA GLY A 540 -10.38 1.99 15.81
C GLY A 540 -9.68 1.48 14.54
N MET A 541 -10.23 0.52 13.82
CA MET A 541 -9.69 0.13 12.51
C MET A 541 -10.02 1.20 11.48
N ILE A 542 -9.00 1.70 10.78
CA ILE A 542 -9.17 2.61 9.63
C ILE A 542 -9.13 1.76 8.36
N LEU A 543 -10.05 2.05 7.41
CA LEU A 543 -10.11 1.39 6.10
C LEU A 543 -10.40 2.42 5.01
N SER A 544 -9.97 2.12 3.79
CA SER A 544 -10.49 2.80 2.60
C SER A 544 -11.90 2.28 2.25
N ASN A 545 -12.66 3.14 1.56
CA ASN A 545 -13.93 2.84 0.91
C ASN A 545 -13.83 3.40 -0.51
N GLU A 546 -13.39 2.57 -1.46
CA GLU A 546 -12.87 2.96 -2.78
C GLU A 546 -13.46 2.16 -3.95
N PRO A 547 -14.77 1.95 -4.05
CA PRO A 547 -15.33 1.31 -5.24
C PRO A 547 -14.96 2.05 -6.52
N GLY A 548 -14.86 1.32 -7.64
CA GLY A 548 -14.48 1.88 -8.92
C GLY A 548 -15.19 1.24 -10.11
N PHE A 549 -14.93 1.77 -11.30
CA PHE A 549 -15.29 1.22 -12.59
C PHE A 549 -14.23 1.61 -13.63
N TYR A 550 -13.81 0.68 -14.47
CA TYR A 550 -12.73 0.89 -15.42
C TYR A 550 -13.10 0.37 -16.79
N LYS A 551 -13.03 1.25 -17.82
CA LYS A 551 -13.31 0.92 -19.22
C LYS A 551 -12.01 1.03 -20.01
N GLU A 552 -11.44 -0.13 -20.36
CA GLU A 552 -10.15 -0.22 -21.06
C GLU A 552 -10.13 0.68 -22.30
N GLY A 553 -9.11 1.51 -22.42
CA GLY A 553 -8.91 2.43 -23.53
C GLY A 553 -9.79 3.68 -23.53
N GLU A 554 -10.66 3.86 -22.51
CA GLU A 554 -11.56 5.00 -22.44
C GLU A 554 -11.41 5.81 -21.15
N TYR A 555 -11.69 5.24 -19.95
CA TYR A 555 -11.63 5.98 -18.70
C TYR A 555 -11.71 5.07 -17.47
N GLY A 556 -11.35 5.62 -16.31
CA GLY A 556 -11.58 5.02 -14.99
C GLY A 556 -12.32 5.95 -14.04
N ILE A 557 -13.09 5.36 -13.13
CA ILE A 557 -13.80 6.04 -12.05
C ILE A 557 -13.46 5.34 -10.75
N ARG A 558 -13.03 6.10 -9.73
CA ARG A 558 -12.92 5.68 -8.34
C ARG A 558 -13.37 6.82 -7.44
N ILE A 559 -14.13 6.49 -6.41
CA ILE A 559 -14.55 7.44 -5.38
C ILE A 559 -14.12 6.85 -4.05
N GLU A 560 -13.24 7.55 -3.36
CA GLU A 560 -12.62 7.05 -2.15
C GLU A 560 -12.67 8.05 -1.00
N ASN A 561 -13.01 7.52 0.18
CA ASN A 561 -12.77 8.14 1.48
C ASN A 561 -12.16 7.11 2.43
N LEU A 562 -11.36 7.55 3.38
CA LEU A 562 -11.04 6.76 4.55
C LEU A 562 -12.17 6.84 5.57
N ILE A 563 -12.43 5.68 6.19
CA ILE A 563 -13.47 5.49 7.20
C ILE A 563 -12.88 4.76 8.41
N ALA A 564 -13.31 5.10 9.62
CA ALA A 564 -12.93 4.42 10.85
C ALA A 564 -14.10 3.62 11.41
N VAL A 565 -13.83 2.36 11.82
CA VAL A 565 -14.85 1.54 12.50
C VAL A 565 -15.11 2.11 13.88
N THR A 566 -16.39 2.34 14.21
CA THR A 566 -16.81 2.88 15.50
C THR A 566 -17.98 2.08 16.09
N GLU A 567 -18.09 2.08 17.42
CA GLU A 567 -19.31 1.60 18.10
C GLU A 567 -20.43 2.60 17.87
N ILE A 568 -21.61 2.09 17.60
CA ILE A 568 -22.82 2.90 17.44
C ILE A 568 -23.96 2.35 18.30
N ASP A 569 -24.87 3.23 18.67
CA ASP A 569 -26.13 2.81 19.24
C ASP A 569 -26.91 2.01 18.18
N GLY A 570 -27.24 0.78 18.49
CA GLY A 570 -28.02 -0.07 17.58
C GLY A 570 -29.43 0.51 17.35
N PRO A 571 -30.10 0.10 16.26
CA PRO A 571 -31.52 0.39 16.06
C PRO A 571 -32.36 0.02 17.29
N VAL A 572 -33.48 0.70 17.50
CA VAL A 572 -34.39 0.39 18.61
C VAL A 572 -34.81 -1.08 18.54
N GLY A 573 -34.54 -1.82 19.62
CA GLY A 573 -34.81 -3.25 19.70
C GLY A 573 -33.66 -4.15 19.24
N ALA A 574 -32.49 -3.59 18.97
CA ALA A 574 -31.28 -4.39 18.67
C ALA A 574 -30.91 -5.28 19.86
N ASP A 575 -30.69 -6.58 19.59
CA ASP A 575 -30.23 -7.57 20.55
C ASP A 575 -28.70 -7.78 20.52
N ARG A 576 -28.00 -7.07 19.65
CA ARG A 576 -26.55 -7.17 19.42
C ARG A 576 -25.87 -5.81 19.52
N LYS A 577 -24.59 -5.84 19.92
CA LYS A 577 -23.72 -4.66 19.78
C LYS A 577 -23.48 -4.41 18.31
N MET A 578 -23.67 -3.16 17.91
CA MET A 578 -23.54 -2.73 16.51
C MET A 578 -22.31 -1.85 16.31
N LEU A 579 -21.78 -1.93 15.11
CA LEU A 579 -20.71 -1.11 14.61
C LEU A 579 -21.18 -0.36 13.37
N GLY A 580 -20.51 0.73 13.08
CA GLY A 580 -20.67 1.52 11.87
C GLY A 580 -19.35 2.16 11.48
N PHE A 581 -19.42 3.14 10.60
CA PHE A 581 -18.25 3.86 10.13
C PHE A 581 -18.36 5.36 10.42
N GLU A 582 -17.26 5.93 10.89
CA GLU A 582 -16.99 7.36 10.92
C GLU A 582 -16.23 7.73 9.65
N THR A 583 -16.69 8.72 8.90
CA THR A 583 -15.94 9.25 7.75
C THR A 583 -14.79 10.12 8.23
N LEU A 584 -13.58 9.89 7.71
CA LEU A 584 -12.40 10.71 8.00
C LEU A 584 -12.10 11.70 6.87
N THR A 585 -12.30 11.29 5.63
CA THR A 585 -12.02 12.10 4.44
C THR A 585 -13.21 12.97 4.07
N PHE A 586 -13.02 14.29 4.04
CA PHE A 586 -14.02 15.26 3.62
C PHE A 586 -13.48 16.09 2.45
N SER A 587 -14.03 15.87 1.26
CA SER A 587 -13.72 16.59 0.02
C SER A 587 -14.92 16.54 -0.91
N PRO A 588 -15.21 17.56 -1.71
CA PRO A 588 -16.35 17.53 -2.63
C PRO A 588 -16.32 16.34 -3.59
N ILE A 589 -17.49 15.79 -3.87
CA ILE A 589 -17.73 14.80 -4.92
C ILE A 589 -18.30 15.55 -6.12
N ASP A 590 -17.73 15.34 -7.33
CA ASP A 590 -18.06 16.14 -8.51
C ASP A 590 -19.53 16.01 -8.91
N ARG A 591 -20.28 17.10 -8.70
CA ARG A 591 -21.72 17.19 -8.98
C ARG A 591 -22.07 17.08 -10.46
N LYS A 592 -21.16 17.43 -11.36
CA LYS A 592 -21.35 17.32 -12.82
C LYS A 592 -21.53 15.87 -13.27
N LEU A 593 -20.88 14.93 -12.57
CA LEU A 593 -20.89 13.50 -12.85
C LEU A 593 -22.06 12.74 -12.22
N ILE A 594 -22.91 13.41 -11.42
CA ILE A 594 -24.02 12.76 -10.73
C ILE A 594 -25.30 12.82 -11.56
N ASP A 595 -25.94 11.67 -11.75
CA ASP A 595 -27.33 11.56 -12.23
C ASP A 595 -28.27 11.34 -11.03
N PRO A 596 -28.95 12.38 -10.55
CA PRO A 596 -29.81 12.27 -9.37
C PRO A 596 -31.01 11.35 -9.59
N GLU A 597 -31.41 11.07 -10.83
CA GLU A 597 -32.55 10.19 -11.13
C GLU A 597 -32.23 8.71 -10.81
N LEU A 598 -30.93 8.31 -10.84
CA LEU A 598 -30.46 6.98 -10.43
C LEU A 598 -30.37 6.78 -8.92
N MET A 599 -30.41 7.86 -8.14
CA MET A 599 -30.29 7.82 -6.67
C MET A 599 -31.66 7.71 -6.01
N ASN A 600 -31.75 6.95 -4.92
CA ASN A 600 -32.94 6.99 -4.06
C ASN A 600 -32.89 8.20 -3.10
N ALA A 601 -33.95 8.40 -2.30
CA ALA A 601 -34.06 9.55 -1.41
C ALA A 601 -32.97 9.56 -0.32
N ASP A 602 -32.66 8.38 0.24
CA ASP A 602 -31.68 8.24 1.31
C ASP A 602 -30.25 8.46 0.82
N GLU A 603 -29.92 7.97 -0.38
CA GLU A 603 -28.64 8.20 -1.02
C GLU A 603 -28.41 9.68 -1.32
N LEU A 604 -29.43 10.34 -1.83
CA LEU A 604 -29.38 11.78 -2.13
C LEU A 604 -29.28 12.62 -0.85
N GLN A 605 -29.99 12.24 0.21
CA GLN A 605 -29.91 12.89 1.50
C GLN A 605 -28.51 12.74 2.09
N TRP A 606 -27.95 11.52 2.09
CA TRP A 606 -26.59 11.27 2.57
C TRP A 606 -25.55 12.15 1.84
N LEU A 607 -25.65 12.23 0.51
CA LEU A 607 -24.73 13.04 -0.30
C LEU A 607 -24.83 14.53 0.03
N ASN A 608 -26.05 15.04 0.19
CA ASN A 608 -26.25 16.44 0.55
C ASN A 608 -25.76 16.73 1.98
N ASP A 609 -25.96 15.82 2.92
CA ASP A 609 -25.45 15.95 4.29
C ASP A 609 -23.91 15.87 4.31
N TYR A 610 -23.30 14.98 3.53
CA TYR A 610 -21.86 14.89 3.36
C TYR A 610 -21.28 16.22 2.79
N HIS A 611 -21.88 16.77 1.73
CA HIS A 611 -21.47 18.06 1.17
C HIS A 611 -21.66 19.22 2.16
N ALA A 612 -22.72 19.21 2.95
CA ALA A 612 -22.92 20.20 4.00
C ALA A 612 -21.84 20.12 5.09
N GLN A 613 -21.42 18.90 5.46
CA GLN A 613 -20.30 18.67 6.39
C GLN A 613 -18.98 19.16 5.81
N VAL A 614 -18.69 18.85 4.54
CA VAL A 614 -17.50 19.35 3.84
C VAL A 614 -17.47 20.88 3.89
N TYR A 615 -18.58 21.56 3.54
CA TYR A 615 -18.65 23.00 3.60
C TYR A 615 -18.38 23.54 5.02
N ALA A 616 -19.09 22.99 6.01
CA ALA A 616 -18.97 23.44 7.41
C ALA A 616 -17.55 23.24 7.99
N LEU A 617 -16.85 22.19 7.56
CA LEU A 617 -15.52 21.87 8.09
C LEU A 617 -14.44 22.86 7.62
N TYR A 618 -14.60 23.46 6.43
CA TYR A 618 -13.56 24.28 5.81
C TYR A 618 -13.95 25.74 5.59
N ALA A 619 -15.20 26.11 5.80
CA ALA A 619 -15.68 27.47 5.49
C ALA A 619 -14.89 28.59 6.19
N ASP A 620 -14.43 28.34 7.42
CA ASP A 620 -13.69 29.32 8.22
C ASP A 620 -12.17 29.32 7.93
N ASP A 621 -11.67 28.31 7.22
CA ASP A 621 -10.23 28.12 6.96
C ASP A 621 -9.82 28.62 5.55
N LEU A 622 -10.80 28.94 4.68
CA LEU A 622 -10.58 29.30 3.27
C LEU A 622 -10.71 30.82 3.03
N ASP A 623 -9.95 31.34 2.06
CA ASP A 623 -10.17 32.67 1.54
C ASP A 623 -11.48 32.77 0.72
N GLU A 624 -11.88 34.01 0.37
CA GLU A 624 -13.17 34.30 -0.28
C GLU A 624 -13.34 33.55 -1.62
N ASP A 625 -12.28 33.47 -2.44
CA ASP A 625 -12.32 32.80 -3.75
C ASP A 625 -12.50 31.28 -3.62
N HIS A 626 -11.76 30.64 -2.70
CA HIS A 626 -11.88 29.20 -2.45
C HIS A 626 -13.22 28.88 -1.76
N LEU A 627 -13.71 29.76 -0.89
CA LEU A 627 -15.00 29.61 -0.22
C LEU A 627 -16.16 29.68 -1.23
N GLU A 628 -16.13 30.62 -2.18
CA GLU A 628 -17.14 30.71 -3.24
C GLU A 628 -17.16 29.45 -4.12
N TRP A 629 -15.97 28.95 -4.49
CA TRP A 629 -15.86 27.70 -5.22
C TRP A 629 -16.42 26.52 -4.42
N LEU A 630 -16.05 26.40 -3.14
CA LEU A 630 -16.53 25.32 -2.26
C LEU A 630 -18.04 25.34 -2.11
N GLN A 631 -18.64 26.53 -1.95
CA GLN A 631 -20.10 26.71 -1.87
C GLN A 631 -20.81 26.17 -3.12
N LYS A 632 -20.23 26.39 -4.32
CA LYS A 632 -20.75 25.86 -5.57
C LYS A 632 -20.56 24.35 -5.67
N ALA A 633 -19.39 23.85 -5.30
CA ALA A 633 -19.04 22.43 -5.35
C ALA A 633 -19.87 21.58 -4.39
N THR A 634 -20.32 22.15 -3.26
CA THR A 634 -21.10 21.46 -2.22
C THR A 634 -22.58 21.79 -2.22
N ALA A 635 -23.06 22.60 -3.18
CA ALA A 635 -24.48 23.00 -3.24
C ALA A 635 -25.41 21.77 -3.34
N PRO A 636 -26.56 21.76 -2.66
CA PRO A 636 -27.46 20.60 -2.64
C PRO A 636 -27.90 20.14 -4.03
N ILE A 637 -27.94 18.82 -4.24
CA ILE A 637 -28.41 18.18 -5.46
C ILE A 637 -29.88 17.79 -5.27
N LYS A 638 -30.70 18.02 -6.30
CA LYS A 638 -32.14 17.72 -6.30
C LYS A 638 -32.49 16.94 -7.57
N LYS A 639 -33.45 16.02 -7.48
CA LYS A 639 -34.08 15.44 -8.68
C LYS A 639 -34.81 16.53 -9.47
N LYS A 640 -34.85 16.38 -10.79
CA LYS A 640 -35.70 17.22 -11.60
C LYS A 640 -37.15 17.00 -11.16
N ARG A 641 -37.91 18.08 -10.95
CA ARG A 641 -39.35 17.93 -10.72
C ARG A 641 -39.95 17.35 -11.98
N ALA A 642 -40.66 16.20 -11.83
CA ALA A 642 -41.44 15.60 -12.90
C ALA A 642 -42.52 16.55 -13.38
#